data_ed212e2dc6474164c8c23065abfcf50f
#
_entry.id   ed212e2dc6474164c8c23065abfcf50f
#
_cell.length_a   1.000
_cell.length_b   1.000
_cell.length_c   1.000
_cell.angle_alpha   90.00
_cell.angle_beta   90.00
_cell.angle_gamma   90.00
#
_symmetry.space_group_name_H-M   'P 1'
#
loop_
_entity.id
_entity.type
_entity.pdbx_description
1 polymer ?
#
loop_
_entity_poly.entity_id
_entity_poly.type
_entity_poly.pdbx_seq_one_letter_code
_entity_poly.pdbx_strand_id
1 'polypeptide(L)'
;MSDNPNSKFPTEAEVVIVGVGGIVGSMLAYWLAELGQKNIVGLEKSTIIPSDIASTAHASDFVYNTTHDKLGCWTTAFSRKFYEDNGFFLKKGGLEICRKDDDERWEELKRKVASGKAFGTNVKLISAAEAVEKFPLLEEESMRGAMWDPDAGLVVPRSQEVVNFAVENAKEKGALKTFTNTPATDFEIEDGKIVGVKTDKGTIKTKKVVIASGIWGPLMGEKAGVGVPLMPVEHPLLFFGPYEEIQDTEEMLVYPLLRDQGNSAYVRDTGKFHGGMLEWGYYEDKNPRLVDPEDIGNPDKTMLSDSMRYLELEEIAEPLEKAFETTPILSELGWDEKSSFNGLLSVTADAGSLIGESPEVRGFWLCEAVWVKDGPGCARLCAEAMVNGKTQVDMHSFDISRFYPHQKERDYVKTRAFENSQTIYTPAVHPREPYITQREMFVSPFYEREKELGGHFENEVAGWERALAYTSNREKLESYLKEVPIRENEWDTRHVPYDVANAEHLAMSDSVGMINLSHFPIMDIKGPDAERMLEYLSVAKVGGNTPEGKVIYTNFLDEDGGVHADLTISRLGADSYRVVTGGADGNRDWVTLRNYRDDNGLNADINIRTHDIATLGLWGPKAVNALGNFIDPGEIDISNFPFVTAKNLTLNLSGGKKVDVWAARISYVGESGWEIYFNNNKEDGLALYDSLLEVGVVPVGIETYANSRRLEKSFRLQGADLETEYTAIEAAIQRPLVKEADFHGKAAHLSQREEDPCAILCTMTLDDLNVSGKTRYPVGISPIIDPATGEVPIDSKGRRSYTTGMSYCPSLKKFVVMGY
;
A
#
# COMPACT_ATOMS: atom_id res chain seq x y z
N MET A 1 23.19 31.70 -6.85
CA MET A 1 24.50 32.28 -6.33
C MET A 1 25.41 31.09 -6.12
N SER A 2 26.62 31.10 -6.69
CA SER A 2 27.59 30.02 -6.51
C SER A 2 27.90 29.84 -5.03
N ASP A 3 27.83 28.61 -4.53
CA ASP A 3 28.27 28.25 -3.18
C ASP A 3 29.63 28.87 -2.90
N ASN A 4 29.79 29.50 -1.74
CA ASN A 4 31.04 30.14 -1.35
C ASN A 4 32.16 29.08 -1.34
N PRO A 5 33.14 29.12 -2.27
CA PRO A 5 34.19 28.10 -2.39
C PRO A 5 35.09 27.98 -1.14
N ASN A 6 34.93 28.87 -0.15
CA ASN A 6 35.65 28.87 1.11
C ASN A 6 34.83 28.33 2.30
N SER A 7 33.60 27.78 2.10
CA SER A 7 32.92 27.14 3.20
C SER A 7 33.60 25.81 3.52
N LYS A 8 34.09 25.67 4.75
CA LYS A 8 34.68 24.42 5.25
C LYS A 8 33.66 23.31 5.15
N PHE A 9 34.01 22.14 4.60
CA PHE A 9 33.14 20.98 4.54
C PHE A 9 32.59 20.63 5.95
N PRO A 10 31.28 20.35 6.10
CA PRO A 10 30.68 20.16 7.40
C PRO A 10 31.18 18.86 8.02
N THR A 11 31.42 18.89 9.32
CA THR A 11 31.78 17.69 10.12
C THR A 11 30.59 17.10 10.86
N GLU A 12 29.46 17.83 10.91
CA GLU A 12 28.24 17.41 11.61
C GLU A 12 27.00 18.05 10.97
N ALA A 13 25.88 17.37 11.03
CA ALA A 13 24.54 17.81 10.59
C ALA A 13 23.45 17.21 11.48
N GLU A 14 22.30 17.87 11.58
CA GLU A 14 21.11 17.28 12.19
C GLU A 14 20.47 16.28 11.25
N VAL A 15 20.42 16.59 9.94
CA VAL A 15 19.92 15.72 8.88
C VAL A 15 20.87 15.78 7.70
N VAL A 16 21.20 14.64 7.10
CA VAL A 16 21.87 14.55 5.81
C VAL A 16 20.89 13.99 4.77
N ILE A 17 20.70 14.71 3.67
CA ILE A 17 19.92 14.27 2.51
C ILE A 17 20.88 13.82 1.42
N VAL A 18 20.76 12.56 0.98
CA VAL A 18 21.54 12.00 -0.14
C VAL A 18 20.67 12.05 -1.39
N GLY A 19 21.10 12.85 -2.39
CA GLY A 19 20.36 13.09 -3.63
C GLY A 19 19.47 14.34 -3.58
N VAL A 20 20.01 15.47 -3.09
CA VAL A 20 19.26 16.74 -2.97
C VAL A 20 18.97 17.43 -4.31
N GLY A 21 19.59 16.99 -5.39
CA GLY A 21 19.46 17.58 -6.72
C GLY A 21 18.26 17.11 -7.54
N GLY A 22 17.53 16.06 -7.09
CA GLY A 22 16.28 15.62 -7.67
C GLY A 22 15.06 16.26 -7.01
N ILE A 23 13.87 16.07 -7.62
CA ILE A 23 12.61 16.64 -7.11
C ILE A 23 12.31 16.20 -5.67
N VAL A 24 12.58 14.94 -5.32
CA VAL A 24 12.26 14.38 -4.01
C VAL A 24 13.15 14.96 -2.92
N GLY A 25 14.48 14.90 -3.12
CA GLY A 25 15.45 15.39 -2.12
C GLY A 25 15.37 16.90 -1.91
N SER A 26 15.13 17.68 -2.98
CA SER A 26 14.94 19.12 -2.89
C SER A 26 13.66 19.49 -2.15
N MET A 27 12.53 18.82 -2.47
CA MET A 27 11.26 19.05 -1.77
C MET A 27 11.31 18.58 -0.32
N LEU A 28 12.07 17.53 -0.01
CA LEU A 28 12.31 17.11 1.37
C LEU A 28 13.08 18.19 2.14
N ALA A 29 14.13 18.75 1.55
CA ALA A 29 14.87 19.87 2.16
C ALA A 29 13.97 21.08 2.41
N TYR A 30 13.10 21.42 1.45
CA TYR A 30 12.08 22.46 1.57
C TYR A 30 11.16 22.21 2.77
N TRP A 31 10.53 21.04 2.85
CA TRP A 31 9.57 20.75 3.91
C TRP A 31 10.21 20.62 5.30
N LEU A 32 11.41 20.04 5.40
CA LEU A 32 12.17 20.03 6.65
C LEU A 32 12.45 21.45 7.14
N ALA A 33 12.84 22.35 6.23
CA ALA A 33 13.06 23.76 6.57
C ALA A 33 11.76 24.48 6.97
N GLU A 34 10.63 24.19 6.29
CA GLU A 34 9.31 24.72 6.65
C GLU A 34 8.86 24.25 8.04
N LEU A 35 9.14 22.99 8.39
CA LEU A 35 8.86 22.43 9.72
C LEU A 35 9.88 22.86 10.80
N GLY A 36 10.80 23.77 10.48
CA GLY A 36 11.73 24.35 11.44
C GLY A 36 13.03 23.59 11.65
N GLN A 37 13.29 22.51 10.91
CA GLN A 37 14.54 21.76 10.97
C GLN A 37 15.71 22.67 10.52
N LYS A 38 16.82 22.58 11.23
CA LYS A 38 18.05 23.37 10.95
C LYS A 38 19.21 22.43 10.64
N ASN A 39 20.34 23.03 10.25
CA ASN A 39 21.59 22.29 9.98
C ASN A 39 21.40 21.06 9.10
N ILE A 40 20.69 21.23 7.97
CA ILE A 40 20.47 20.20 6.94
C ILE A 40 21.66 20.28 5.96
N VAL A 41 22.27 19.13 5.68
CA VAL A 41 23.29 19.00 4.64
C VAL A 41 22.73 18.18 3.48
N GLY A 42 22.65 18.78 2.30
CA GLY A 42 22.27 18.12 1.06
C GLY A 42 23.50 17.70 0.25
N LEU A 43 23.62 16.41 -0.02
CA LEU A 43 24.68 15.84 -0.86
C LEU A 43 24.14 15.54 -2.25
N GLU A 44 24.92 15.88 -3.28
CA GLU A 44 24.62 15.63 -4.68
C GLU A 44 25.84 15.04 -5.41
N LYS A 45 25.62 13.93 -6.11
CA LYS A 45 26.65 13.28 -6.93
C LYS A 45 26.97 14.09 -8.17
N SER A 46 25.97 14.71 -8.80
CA SER A 46 26.16 15.61 -9.95
C SER A 46 26.99 16.84 -9.58
N THR A 47 27.61 17.44 -10.58
CA THR A 47 28.35 18.69 -10.44
C THR A 47 27.45 19.91 -10.28
N ILE A 48 26.18 19.79 -10.54
CA ILE A 48 25.18 20.86 -10.53
C ILE A 48 23.90 20.48 -9.75
N ILE A 49 23.16 21.50 -9.30
CA ILE A 49 21.79 21.40 -8.82
C ILE A 49 20.99 22.44 -9.62
N PRO A 50 19.88 22.03 -10.27
CA PRO A 50 19.27 20.69 -10.35
C PRO A 50 20.19 19.65 -10.98
N SER A 51 20.10 18.41 -10.53
CA SER A 51 20.93 17.31 -11.00
C SER A 51 20.60 16.96 -12.45
N ASP A 52 21.61 16.92 -13.31
CA ASP A 52 21.51 16.53 -14.73
C ASP A 52 21.52 15.02 -14.93
N ILE A 53 21.88 14.26 -13.91
CA ILE A 53 21.89 12.79 -13.93
C ILE A 53 20.63 12.17 -13.31
N ALA A 54 19.82 12.94 -12.60
CA ALA A 54 18.59 12.45 -11.99
C ALA A 54 17.48 12.26 -13.02
N SER A 55 16.59 11.29 -12.79
CA SER A 55 15.38 11.06 -13.62
C SER A 55 14.49 12.32 -13.74
N THR A 56 14.52 13.21 -12.76
CA THR A 56 13.87 14.53 -12.81
C THR A 56 14.28 15.37 -14.02
N ALA A 57 15.52 15.23 -14.48
CA ALA A 57 16.05 16.04 -15.58
C ALA A 57 15.38 15.75 -16.93
N HIS A 58 14.79 14.57 -17.10
CA HIS A 58 14.14 14.15 -18.34
C HIS A 58 12.70 13.64 -18.12
N ALA A 59 12.09 13.95 -16.98
CA ALA A 59 10.71 13.62 -16.71
C ALA A 59 9.76 14.35 -17.67
N SER A 60 8.64 13.70 -18.03
CA SER A 60 7.59 14.28 -18.88
C SER A 60 6.76 15.34 -18.17
N ASP A 61 6.97 15.54 -16.88
CA ASP A 61 6.36 16.56 -16.03
C ASP A 61 4.81 16.51 -15.92
N PHE A 62 4.19 15.36 -16.23
CA PHE A 62 2.75 15.13 -16.14
C PHE A 62 2.26 15.09 -14.68
N VAL A 63 1.10 15.73 -14.42
CA VAL A 63 0.35 15.60 -13.17
C VAL A 63 -1.09 15.22 -13.47
N TYR A 64 -1.48 14.02 -13.03
CA TYR A 64 -2.80 13.43 -13.19
C TYR A 64 -3.33 12.91 -11.86
N ASN A 65 -4.60 13.13 -11.56
CA ASN A 65 -5.29 12.65 -10.36
C ASN A 65 -6.15 11.40 -10.63
N THR A 66 -5.56 10.35 -11.16
CA THR A 66 -6.33 9.17 -11.60
C THR A 66 -5.88 7.87 -10.94
N THR A 67 -5.56 7.91 -9.68
CA THR A 67 -5.22 6.71 -8.91
C THR A 67 -6.47 6.07 -8.27
N HIS A 68 -6.38 4.79 -7.95
CA HIS A 68 -7.44 4.04 -7.29
C HIS A 68 -7.31 4.04 -5.79
N ASP A 69 -6.20 4.52 -5.28
CA ASP A 69 -5.85 4.49 -3.88
C ASP A 69 -5.92 5.91 -3.28
N LYS A 70 -6.37 5.98 -2.04
CA LYS A 70 -6.59 7.21 -1.31
C LYS A 70 -5.30 8.01 -1.13
N LEU A 71 -4.21 7.35 -0.73
CA LEU A 71 -2.94 8.02 -0.47
C LEU A 71 -2.30 8.56 -1.75
N GLY A 72 -2.33 7.79 -2.84
CA GLY A 72 -1.87 8.23 -4.15
C GLY A 72 -2.68 9.42 -4.70
N CYS A 73 -4.02 9.42 -4.51
CA CYS A 73 -4.84 10.59 -4.82
C CYS A 73 -4.46 11.81 -3.99
N TRP A 74 -4.21 11.62 -2.70
CA TRP A 74 -3.83 12.71 -1.80
C TRP A 74 -2.47 13.29 -2.15
N THR A 75 -1.43 12.44 -2.36
CA THR A 75 -0.08 12.89 -2.70
C THR A 75 -0.05 13.67 -4.00
N THR A 76 -0.79 13.20 -5.03
CA THR A 76 -0.90 13.89 -6.31
C THR A 76 -1.65 15.21 -6.17
N ALA A 77 -2.80 15.24 -5.48
CA ALA A 77 -3.58 16.47 -5.28
C ALA A 77 -2.81 17.52 -4.47
N PHE A 78 -2.10 17.09 -3.41
CA PHE A 78 -1.22 17.96 -2.63
C PHE A 78 -0.08 18.52 -3.47
N SER A 79 0.58 17.68 -4.26
CA SER A 79 1.68 18.08 -5.13
C SER A 79 1.22 19.06 -6.19
N ARG A 80 0.09 18.79 -6.85
CA ARG A 80 -0.50 19.71 -7.82
C ARG A 80 -0.79 21.07 -7.19
N LYS A 81 -1.45 21.08 -6.01
CA LYS A 81 -1.72 22.34 -5.31
C LYS A 81 -0.44 23.10 -4.96
N PHE A 82 0.60 22.39 -4.52
CA PHE A 82 1.91 23.00 -4.28
C PHE A 82 2.46 23.67 -5.55
N TYR A 83 2.40 22.98 -6.68
CA TYR A 83 2.84 23.53 -7.95
C TYR A 83 2.01 24.76 -8.38
N GLU A 84 0.68 24.68 -8.26
CA GLU A 84 -0.23 25.81 -8.55
C GLU A 84 0.07 27.02 -7.68
N ASP A 85 0.14 26.84 -6.37
CA ASP A 85 0.34 27.92 -5.40
C ASP A 85 1.68 28.66 -5.58
N ASN A 86 2.69 27.98 -6.17
CA ASN A 86 4.02 28.54 -6.41
C ASN A 86 4.28 28.91 -7.88
N GLY A 87 3.28 28.84 -8.74
CA GLY A 87 3.37 29.26 -10.15
C GLY A 87 4.09 28.26 -11.06
N PHE A 88 4.19 27.00 -10.66
CA PHE A 88 4.83 25.92 -11.41
C PHE A 88 3.86 24.97 -12.10
N PHE A 89 2.60 25.34 -12.24
CA PHE A 89 1.61 24.45 -12.84
C PHE A 89 0.82 25.12 -13.95
N LEU A 90 0.75 24.44 -15.08
CA LEU A 90 -0.11 24.79 -16.21
C LEU A 90 -1.26 23.80 -16.28
N LYS A 91 -2.42 24.22 -15.80
CA LYS A 91 -3.66 23.46 -15.86
C LYS A 91 -4.24 23.49 -17.27
N LYS A 92 -4.19 22.37 -17.96
CA LYS A 92 -4.72 22.24 -19.33
C LYS A 92 -5.75 21.12 -19.44
N GLY A 93 -5.86 20.29 -18.39
CA GLY A 93 -6.65 19.08 -18.34
C GLY A 93 -5.94 17.88 -18.95
N GLY A 94 -6.59 16.73 -18.85
CA GLY A 94 -6.07 15.48 -19.38
C GLY A 94 -7.16 14.49 -19.76
N LEU A 95 -6.87 13.70 -20.76
CA LEU A 95 -7.71 12.63 -21.28
C LEU A 95 -7.09 11.28 -20.98
N GLU A 96 -7.90 10.36 -20.51
CA GLU A 96 -7.58 8.94 -20.45
C GLU A 96 -8.57 8.22 -21.36
N ILE A 97 -8.12 7.83 -22.56
CA ILE A 97 -8.99 7.27 -23.61
C ILE A 97 -9.25 5.79 -23.38
N CYS A 98 -10.42 5.36 -23.82
CA CYS A 98 -10.80 3.96 -23.93
C CYS A 98 -10.99 3.59 -25.39
N ARG A 99 -10.26 2.57 -25.86
CA ARG A 99 -10.42 2.05 -27.22
C ARG A 99 -11.81 1.45 -27.41
N LYS A 100 -12.28 1.37 -28.65
CA LYS A 100 -13.64 1.01 -29.00
C LYS A 100 -14.10 -0.33 -28.42
N ASP A 101 -13.26 -1.33 -28.48
CA ASP A 101 -13.54 -2.72 -28.10
C ASP A 101 -12.96 -3.11 -26.74
N ASP A 102 -12.50 -2.14 -25.92
CA ASP A 102 -11.94 -2.38 -24.60
C ASP A 102 -13.01 -2.19 -23.51
N ASP A 103 -13.79 -3.24 -23.30
CA ASP A 103 -14.85 -3.25 -22.29
C ASP A 103 -14.30 -3.17 -20.85
N GLU A 104 -13.17 -3.80 -20.58
CA GLU A 104 -12.54 -3.78 -19.25
C GLU A 104 -12.06 -2.38 -18.89
N ARG A 105 -11.37 -1.71 -19.79
CA ARG A 105 -10.94 -0.33 -19.60
C ARG A 105 -12.13 0.61 -19.40
N TRP A 106 -13.21 0.43 -20.13
CA TRP A 106 -14.38 1.27 -19.95
C TRP A 106 -15.03 1.11 -18.58
N GLU A 107 -15.09 -0.12 -18.07
CA GLU A 107 -15.58 -0.36 -16.72
C GLU A 107 -14.61 0.21 -15.66
N GLU A 108 -13.30 0.11 -15.88
CA GLU A 108 -12.29 0.74 -15.02
C GLU A 108 -12.46 2.27 -14.97
N LEU A 109 -12.65 2.93 -16.12
CA LEU A 109 -12.86 4.40 -16.15
C LEU A 109 -14.11 4.81 -15.36
N LYS A 110 -15.19 4.03 -15.42
CA LYS A 110 -16.38 4.26 -14.58
C LYS A 110 -16.04 4.16 -13.10
N ARG A 111 -15.25 3.18 -12.74
CA ARG A 111 -14.82 2.98 -11.36
C ARG A 111 -13.87 4.09 -10.90
N LYS A 112 -12.92 4.54 -11.74
CA LYS A 112 -12.06 5.70 -11.46
C LYS A 112 -12.86 6.96 -11.20
N VAL A 113 -13.89 7.21 -11.99
CA VAL A 113 -14.81 8.34 -11.78
C VAL A 113 -15.55 8.21 -10.45
N ALA A 114 -15.98 7.01 -10.07
CA ALA A 114 -16.65 6.78 -8.79
C ALA A 114 -15.70 6.99 -7.60
N SER A 115 -14.54 6.29 -7.56
CA SER A 115 -13.55 6.45 -6.51
C SER A 115 -12.96 7.87 -6.46
N GLY A 116 -12.80 8.50 -7.62
CA GLY A 116 -12.41 9.90 -7.72
C GLY A 116 -13.31 10.85 -6.93
N LYS A 117 -14.63 10.65 -6.97
CA LYS A 117 -15.57 11.42 -6.13
C LYS A 117 -15.31 11.20 -4.64
N ALA A 118 -15.02 9.97 -4.22
CA ALA A 118 -14.68 9.66 -2.85
C ALA A 118 -13.39 10.39 -2.39
N PHE A 119 -12.42 10.54 -3.29
CA PHE A 119 -11.12 11.15 -2.98
C PHE A 119 -11.00 12.62 -3.43
N GLY A 120 -12.09 13.22 -3.93
CA GLY A 120 -12.15 14.66 -4.22
C GLY A 120 -11.59 15.07 -5.57
N THR A 121 -11.52 14.18 -6.54
CA THR A 121 -11.19 14.53 -7.93
C THR A 121 -12.43 14.95 -8.72
N ASN A 122 -12.23 15.76 -9.79
CA ASN A 122 -13.30 16.28 -10.65
C ASN A 122 -13.43 15.51 -11.97
N VAL A 123 -12.94 14.28 -12.01
CA VAL A 123 -12.93 13.45 -13.21
C VAL A 123 -14.35 13.06 -13.66
N LYS A 124 -14.58 12.98 -14.95
CA LYS A 124 -15.86 12.58 -15.54
C LYS A 124 -15.67 11.79 -16.83
N LEU A 125 -16.63 10.92 -17.15
CA LEU A 125 -16.70 10.29 -18.47
C LEU A 125 -17.21 11.28 -19.52
N ILE A 126 -16.62 11.20 -20.71
CA ILE A 126 -17.01 11.97 -21.90
C ILE A 126 -17.07 11.04 -23.12
N SER A 127 -17.81 11.45 -24.14
CA SER A 127 -17.90 10.74 -25.43
C SER A 127 -16.60 10.86 -26.24
N ALA A 128 -16.45 10.03 -27.28
CA ALA A 128 -15.35 10.13 -28.24
C ALA A 128 -15.33 11.48 -28.93
N ALA A 129 -16.48 11.98 -29.38
CA ALA A 129 -16.60 13.30 -29.99
C ALA A 129 -16.13 14.45 -29.07
N GLU A 130 -16.56 14.43 -27.79
CA GLU A 130 -16.09 15.41 -26.80
C GLU A 130 -14.57 15.30 -26.51
N ALA A 131 -14.01 14.09 -26.61
CA ALA A 131 -12.55 13.88 -26.46
C ALA A 131 -11.80 14.50 -27.65
N VAL A 132 -12.28 14.32 -28.88
CA VAL A 132 -11.70 14.95 -30.10
C VAL A 132 -11.84 16.48 -30.07
N GLU A 133 -12.95 17.03 -29.57
CA GLU A 133 -13.06 18.50 -29.39
C GLU A 133 -11.95 19.04 -28.47
N LYS A 134 -11.50 18.27 -27.48
CA LYS A 134 -10.42 18.65 -26.54
C LYS A 134 -9.02 18.40 -27.08
N PHE A 135 -8.85 17.31 -27.81
CA PHE A 135 -7.58 16.89 -28.40
C PHE A 135 -7.79 16.50 -29.87
N PRO A 136 -7.72 17.49 -30.79
CA PRO A 136 -8.10 17.32 -32.21
C PRO A 136 -7.24 16.33 -33.00
N LEU A 137 -6.13 15.85 -32.43
CA LEU A 137 -5.24 14.86 -33.06
C LEU A 137 -5.71 13.40 -32.88
N LEU A 138 -6.83 13.19 -32.15
CA LEU A 138 -7.39 11.87 -31.92
C LEU A 138 -8.29 11.41 -33.07
N GLU A 139 -8.25 10.13 -33.38
CA GLU A 139 -9.17 9.46 -34.30
C GLU A 139 -10.44 9.01 -33.55
N GLU A 140 -11.60 9.67 -33.85
CA GLU A 140 -12.86 9.42 -33.13
C GLU A 140 -13.31 7.97 -33.24
N GLU A 141 -13.20 7.37 -34.44
CA GLU A 141 -13.70 6.00 -34.71
C GLU A 141 -12.91 4.92 -33.96
N SER A 142 -11.69 5.21 -33.51
CA SER A 142 -10.84 4.30 -32.71
C SER A 142 -11.28 4.17 -31.27
N MET A 143 -12.10 5.10 -30.76
CA MET A 143 -12.42 5.25 -29.36
C MET A 143 -13.89 4.98 -29.04
N ARG A 144 -14.13 4.49 -27.82
CA ARG A 144 -15.44 4.42 -27.18
C ARG A 144 -15.80 5.72 -26.45
N GLY A 145 -14.82 6.37 -25.89
CA GLY A 145 -14.89 7.58 -25.09
C GLY A 145 -13.64 7.77 -24.25
N ALA A 146 -13.71 8.66 -23.29
CA ALA A 146 -12.59 8.95 -22.40
C ALA A 146 -13.06 9.34 -21.01
N MET A 147 -12.12 9.29 -20.04
CA MET A 147 -12.23 10.03 -18.79
C MET A 147 -11.50 11.36 -18.95
N TRP A 148 -12.19 12.44 -18.62
CA TRP A 148 -11.67 13.79 -18.59
C TRP A 148 -11.30 14.19 -17.16
N ASP A 149 -10.02 14.53 -16.93
CA ASP A 149 -9.54 15.16 -15.71
C ASP A 149 -9.30 16.66 -15.98
N PRO A 150 -10.21 17.56 -15.54
CA PRO A 150 -10.06 18.99 -15.77
C PRO A 150 -8.91 19.59 -14.94
N ASP A 151 -8.43 18.89 -13.92
CA ASP A 151 -7.41 19.34 -13.00
C ASP A 151 -6.00 18.84 -13.36
N ALA A 152 -5.88 17.97 -14.36
CA ALA A 152 -4.59 17.52 -14.88
C ALA A 152 -3.83 18.66 -15.56
N GLY A 153 -2.53 18.53 -15.64
CA GLY A 153 -1.67 19.53 -16.26
C GLY A 153 -0.20 19.19 -16.21
N LEU A 154 0.61 20.18 -16.52
CA LEU A 154 2.04 20.06 -16.66
C LEU A 154 2.76 20.90 -15.62
N VAL A 155 3.84 20.36 -15.05
CA VAL A 155 4.79 21.16 -14.27
C VAL A 155 5.60 22.05 -15.23
N VAL A 156 5.56 23.35 -15.01
CA VAL A 156 6.17 24.36 -15.90
C VAL A 156 7.14 25.28 -15.17
N PRO A 157 8.19 25.80 -15.85
CA PRO A 157 8.58 25.40 -17.22
C PRO A 157 9.12 23.97 -17.28
N ARG A 158 9.66 23.44 -16.16
CA ARG A 158 10.16 22.07 -15.95
C ARG A 158 10.28 21.80 -14.46
N SER A 159 10.23 20.53 -14.05
CA SER A 159 10.43 20.12 -12.65
C SER A 159 11.78 20.52 -12.06
N GLN A 160 12.82 20.74 -12.89
CA GLN A 160 14.10 21.29 -12.46
C GLN A 160 13.99 22.70 -11.84
N GLU A 161 13.06 23.55 -12.31
CA GLU A 161 12.86 24.87 -11.72
C GLU A 161 12.19 24.77 -10.33
N VAL A 162 11.39 23.74 -10.11
CA VAL A 162 10.87 23.42 -8.77
C VAL A 162 12.01 22.99 -7.84
N VAL A 163 12.97 22.21 -8.33
CA VAL A 163 14.18 21.85 -7.57
C VAL A 163 14.96 23.11 -7.17
N ASN A 164 15.22 24.04 -8.11
CA ASN A 164 15.86 25.32 -7.83
C ASN A 164 15.11 26.09 -6.74
N PHE A 165 13.80 26.25 -6.92
CA PHE A 165 12.94 26.95 -5.95
C PHE A 165 13.02 26.33 -4.55
N ALA A 166 12.90 25.02 -4.45
CA ALA A 166 12.91 24.31 -3.17
C ALA A 166 14.26 24.44 -2.44
N VAL A 167 15.36 24.24 -3.16
CA VAL A 167 16.72 24.35 -2.60
C VAL A 167 17.02 25.78 -2.16
N GLU A 168 16.74 26.79 -2.99
CA GLU A 168 17.02 28.20 -2.65
C GLU A 168 16.14 28.66 -1.47
N ASN A 169 14.86 28.28 -1.40
CA ASN A 169 14.02 28.59 -0.25
C ASN A 169 14.59 28.01 1.07
N ALA A 170 15.02 26.74 1.06
CA ALA A 170 15.61 26.13 2.25
C ALA A 170 16.96 26.79 2.65
N LYS A 171 17.75 27.24 1.68
CA LYS A 171 18.99 28.03 1.91
C LYS A 171 18.68 29.43 2.46
N GLU A 172 17.71 30.14 1.90
CA GLU A 172 17.30 31.48 2.38
C GLU A 172 16.81 31.45 3.82
N LYS A 173 16.16 30.37 4.25
CA LYS A 173 15.80 30.10 5.64
C LYS A 173 17.01 29.76 6.54
N GLY A 174 18.20 29.66 5.95
CA GLY A 174 19.40 29.28 6.68
C GLY A 174 19.40 27.84 7.18
N ALA A 175 18.52 26.98 6.65
CA ALA A 175 18.35 25.60 7.07
C ALA A 175 19.28 24.64 6.31
N LEU A 176 19.50 24.87 5.00
CA LEU A 176 20.18 23.96 4.08
C LEU A 176 21.56 24.46 3.64
N LYS A 177 22.52 23.54 3.60
CA LYS A 177 23.79 23.69 2.85
C LYS A 177 23.90 22.56 1.85
N THR A 178 24.21 22.85 0.59
CA THR A 178 24.35 21.86 -0.48
C THR A 178 25.81 21.66 -0.88
N PHE A 179 26.14 20.44 -1.26
CA PHE A 179 27.48 20.06 -1.74
C PHE A 179 27.33 19.20 -3.00
N THR A 180 27.63 19.80 -4.15
CA THR A 180 27.69 19.11 -5.44
C THR A 180 29.01 18.37 -5.62
N ASN A 181 29.07 17.45 -6.60
CA ASN A 181 30.21 16.57 -6.81
C ASN A 181 30.70 15.95 -5.50
N THR A 182 29.73 15.43 -4.71
CA THR A 182 29.97 14.92 -3.36
C THR A 182 29.06 13.70 -3.12
N PRO A 183 29.40 12.56 -3.72
CA PRO A 183 28.62 11.34 -3.51
C PRO A 183 28.74 10.85 -2.05
N ALA A 184 27.66 10.37 -1.48
CA ALA A 184 27.74 9.54 -0.30
C ALA A 184 28.39 8.19 -0.68
N THR A 185 29.49 7.84 -0.03
CA THR A 185 30.25 6.65 -0.36
C THR A 185 29.96 5.47 0.56
N ASP A 186 29.55 5.76 1.81
CA ASP A 186 29.28 4.76 2.83
C ASP A 186 28.56 5.40 4.02
N PHE A 187 28.08 4.59 4.97
CA PHE A 187 27.44 5.01 6.21
C PHE A 187 28.18 4.47 7.43
N GLU A 188 28.25 5.27 8.48
CA GLU A 188 28.76 4.83 9.79
C GLU A 188 27.57 4.42 10.66
N ILE A 189 27.59 3.16 11.14
CA ILE A 189 26.50 2.56 11.91
C ILE A 189 27.10 1.97 13.19
N GLU A 190 26.56 2.37 14.34
CA GLU A 190 26.93 1.82 15.65
C GLU A 190 25.65 1.32 16.35
N ASP A 191 25.68 0.11 16.86
CA ASP A 191 24.56 -0.52 17.56
C ASP A 191 23.22 -0.43 16.79
N GLY A 192 23.26 -0.62 15.45
CA GLY A 192 22.08 -0.57 14.57
C GLY A 192 21.51 0.83 14.35
N LYS A 193 22.29 1.90 14.64
CA LYS A 193 21.89 3.31 14.48
C LYS A 193 22.90 4.07 13.63
N ILE A 194 22.40 4.97 12.79
CA ILE A 194 23.25 5.90 12.04
C ILE A 194 24.00 6.82 12.99
N VAL A 195 25.30 6.97 12.75
CA VAL A 195 26.17 7.92 13.45
C VAL A 195 26.92 8.84 12.49
N GLY A 196 26.94 8.53 11.18
CA GLY A 196 27.59 9.37 10.18
C GLY A 196 27.38 8.93 8.74
N VAL A 197 27.69 9.86 7.82
CA VAL A 197 27.71 9.63 6.37
C VAL A 197 29.12 9.93 5.85
N LYS A 198 29.73 8.98 5.15
CA LYS A 198 31.03 9.12 4.50
C LYS A 198 30.89 9.68 3.09
N THR A 199 31.82 10.54 2.73
CA THR A 199 31.98 11.09 1.39
C THR A 199 33.46 11.07 1.01
N ASP A 200 33.79 11.37 -0.23
CA ASP A 200 35.16 11.59 -0.69
C ASP A 200 35.83 12.83 -0.06
N LYS A 201 35.03 13.75 0.54
CA LYS A 201 35.52 15.00 1.20
C LYS A 201 35.60 14.89 2.72
N GLY A 202 35.17 13.76 3.29
CA GLY A 202 35.18 13.49 4.73
C GLY A 202 33.87 12.90 5.25
N THR A 203 33.82 12.65 6.57
CA THR A 203 32.62 12.13 7.25
C THR A 203 31.82 13.25 7.88
N ILE A 204 30.51 13.21 7.73
CA ILE A 204 29.54 14.09 8.38
C ILE A 204 28.84 13.29 9.47
N LYS A 205 29.07 13.65 10.74
CA LYS A 205 28.36 13.05 11.87
C LYS A 205 26.87 13.45 11.83
N THR A 206 26.00 12.48 11.92
CA THR A 206 24.56 12.70 11.99
C THR A 206 23.86 11.51 12.61
N LYS A 207 22.70 11.74 13.21
CA LYS A 207 21.79 10.67 13.68
C LYS A 207 20.64 10.41 12.72
N LYS A 208 20.48 11.22 11.66
CA LYS A 208 19.42 11.07 10.66
C LYS A 208 20.01 11.27 9.26
N VAL A 209 19.92 10.25 8.44
CA VAL A 209 20.18 10.33 7.01
C VAL A 209 18.93 9.95 6.25
N VAL A 210 18.62 10.65 5.17
CA VAL A 210 17.54 10.30 4.26
C VAL A 210 18.13 10.04 2.89
N ILE A 211 17.88 8.87 2.33
CA ILE A 211 18.16 8.64 0.93
C ILE A 211 16.96 9.09 0.10
N ALA A 212 17.21 9.96 -0.88
CA ALA A 212 16.31 10.42 -1.92
C ALA A 212 17.06 10.31 -3.27
N SER A 213 17.73 9.17 -3.43
CA SER A 213 18.71 8.87 -4.47
C SER A 213 18.09 8.24 -5.72
N GLY A 214 16.76 8.08 -5.75
CA GLY A 214 16.00 7.59 -6.90
C GLY A 214 16.48 6.20 -7.34
N ILE A 215 16.87 6.08 -8.61
CA ILE A 215 17.32 4.80 -9.18
C ILE A 215 18.56 4.18 -8.50
N TRP A 216 19.35 4.97 -7.75
CA TRP A 216 20.49 4.48 -6.95
C TRP A 216 20.12 4.02 -5.54
N GLY A 217 18.83 4.08 -5.16
CA GLY A 217 18.34 3.68 -3.83
C GLY A 217 18.82 2.31 -3.36
N PRO A 218 18.76 1.25 -4.19
CA PRO A 218 19.26 -0.07 -3.80
C PRO A 218 20.74 -0.08 -3.40
N LEU A 219 21.60 0.62 -4.16
CA LEU A 219 23.03 0.70 -3.86
C LEU A 219 23.31 1.47 -2.56
N MET A 220 22.51 2.49 -2.28
CA MET A 220 22.65 3.24 -1.03
C MET A 220 22.17 2.41 0.15
N GLY A 221 21.07 1.69 0.00
CA GLY A 221 20.57 0.77 1.01
C GLY A 221 21.57 -0.35 1.36
N GLU A 222 22.15 -1.00 0.35
CA GLU A 222 23.15 -2.06 0.55
C GLU A 222 24.35 -1.59 1.40
N LYS A 223 24.84 -0.35 1.20
CA LYS A 223 25.91 0.23 2.02
C LYS A 223 25.54 0.39 3.49
N ALA A 224 24.26 0.53 3.79
CA ALA A 224 23.74 0.61 5.14
C ALA A 224 23.23 -0.74 5.70
N GLY A 225 23.23 -1.81 4.91
CA GLY A 225 22.60 -3.07 5.27
C GLY A 225 21.06 -2.98 5.30
N VAL A 226 20.48 -2.10 4.49
CA VAL A 226 19.04 -1.84 4.38
C VAL A 226 18.54 -2.30 3.02
N GLY A 227 17.52 -3.15 3.00
CA GLY A 227 16.85 -3.53 1.77
C GLY A 227 15.97 -2.40 1.24
N VAL A 228 16.22 -1.95 -0.01
CA VAL A 228 15.40 -0.96 -0.70
C VAL A 228 14.69 -1.65 -1.87
N PRO A 229 13.40 -1.99 -1.73
CA PRO A 229 12.70 -2.88 -2.66
C PRO A 229 12.23 -2.16 -3.94
N LEU A 230 13.17 -1.63 -4.72
CA LEU A 230 12.93 -1.03 -6.02
C LEU A 230 13.92 -1.51 -7.08
N MET A 231 13.52 -1.44 -8.34
CA MET A 231 14.38 -1.62 -9.51
C MET A 231 14.28 -0.43 -10.46
N PRO A 232 15.40 -0.01 -11.07
CA PRO A 232 15.36 0.87 -12.22
C PRO A 232 14.76 0.14 -13.43
N VAL A 233 13.91 0.84 -14.19
CA VAL A 233 13.22 0.31 -15.37
C VAL A 233 13.38 1.30 -16.51
N GLU A 234 13.63 0.80 -17.71
CA GLU A 234 13.69 1.61 -18.91
C GLU A 234 12.29 2.05 -19.35
N HIS A 235 12.21 3.29 -19.82
CA HIS A 235 10.99 3.95 -20.27
C HIS A 235 11.24 4.71 -21.58
N PRO A 236 10.82 4.16 -22.73
CA PRO A 236 10.97 4.81 -24.01
C PRO A 236 10.24 6.14 -24.09
N LEU A 237 10.92 7.16 -24.59
CA LEU A 237 10.38 8.49 -24.84
C LEU A 237 10.80 8.96 -26.22
N LEU A 238 9.81 9.11 -27.11
CA LEU A 238 10.00 9.49 -28.50
C LEU A 238 9.44 10.88 -28.77
N PHE A 239 10.09 11.63 -29.65
CA PHE A 239 9.66 12.95 -30.09
C PHE A 239 9.36 12.92 -31.59
N PHE A 240 8.15 13.29 -31.95
CA PHE A 240 7.62 13.30 -33.30
C PHE A 240 7.47 14.74 -33.81
N GLY A 241 7.92 15.01 -35.01
CA GLY A 241 7.76 16.36 -35.58
C GLY A 241 9.04 16.94 -36.16
N PRO A 242 9.09 18.30 -36.34
CA PRO A 242 8.14 19.31 -35.80
C PRO A 242 6.75 19.26 -36.41
N TYR A 243 5.74 19.64 -35.60
CA TYR A 243 4.34 19.74 -36.02
C TYR A 243 3.99 21.22 -36.33
N GLU A 244 3.64 21.54 -37.57
CA GLU A 244 3.48 22.90 -38.08
C GLU A 244 2.55 23.76 -37.20
N GLU A 245 1.43 23.19 -36.74
CA GLU A 245 0.43 23.92 -35.93
C GLU A 245 0.93 24.39 -34.57
N ILE A 246 1.97 23.75 -34.03
CA ILE A 246 2.53 24.11 -32.72
C ILE A 246 3.99 24.58 -32.77
N GLN A 247 4.60 24.53 -33.98
CA GLN A 247 6.03 24.88 -34.16
C GLN A 247 6.38 26.31 -33.72
N ASP A 248 5.50 27.25 -33.99
CA ASP A 248 5.71 28.68 -33.70
C ASP A 248 4.86 29.15 -32.48
N THR A 249 4.33 28.25 -31.68
CA THR A 249 3.53 28.62 -30.52
C THR A 249 4.36 29.25 -29.41
N GLU A 250 3.77 30.22 -28.72
CA GLU A 250 4.34 30.76 -27.47
C GLU A 250 3.83 30.03 -26.23
N GLU A 251 2.86 29.12 -26.37
CA GLU A 251 2.33 28.33 -25.30
C GLU A 251 3.32 27.24 -24.86
N MET A 252 3.32 26.91 -23.56
CA MET A 252 4.15 25.82 -23.02
C MET A 252 3.52 24.44 -23.24
N LEU A 253 2.19 24.41 -23.45
CA LEU A 253 1.38 23.23 -23.74
C LEU A 253 0.15 23.70 -24.49
N VAL A 254 -0.09 23.22 -25.71
CA VAL A 254 -1.23 23.61 -26.55
C VAL A 254 -2.46 22.74 -26.29
N TYR A 255 -2.26 21.43 -26.25
CA TYR A 255 -3.33 20.46 -26.05
C TYR A 255 -3.37 19.93 -24.60
N PRO A 256 -4.50 19.35 -24.13
CA PRO A 256 -4.52 18.57 -22.89
C PRO A 256 -3.53 17.39 -22.94
N LEU A 257 -3.18 16.88 -21.78
CA LEU A 257 -2.42 15.64 -21.69
C LEU A 257 -3.25 14.45 -22.15
N LEU A 258 -2.67 13.48 -22.82
CA LEU A 258 -3.32 12.29 -23.30
C LEU A 258 -2.71 11.03 -22.70
N ARG A 259 -3.55 10.11 -22.19
CA ARG A 259 -3.18 8.73 -21.85
C ARG A 259 -3.97 7.76 -22.71
N ASP A 260 -3.27 6.93 -23.47
CA ASP A 260 -3.78 5.73 -24.13
C ASP A 260 -3.33 4.51 -23.31
N GLN A 261 -3.99 4.28 -22.18
CA GLN A 261 -3.61 3.21 -21.27
C GLN A 261 -3.86 1.82 -21.85
N GLY A 262 -4.80 1.68 -22.80
CA GLY A 262 -4.99 0.44 -23.54
C GLY A 262 -3.82 0.06 -24.43
N ASN A 263 -2.92 1.00 -24.68
CA ASN A 263 -1.66 0.81 -25.39
C ASN A 263 -0.44 1.11 -24.51
N SER A 264 -0.62 1.18 -23.20
CA SER A 264 0.42 1.52 -22.20
C SER A 264 1.21 2.79 -22.51
N ALA A 265 0.59 3.76 -23.20
CA ALA A 265 1.23 4.95 -23.73
C ALA A 265 0.57 6.26 -23.27
N TYR A 266 1.32 7.33 -23.46
CA TYR A 266 0.81 8.70 -23.30
C TYR A 266 1.38 9.63 -24.35
N VAL A 267 0.68 10.76 -24.61
CA VAL A 267 1.11 11.78 -25.57
C VAL A 267 0.92 13.16 -24.96
N ARG A 268 1.86 14.06 -25.23
CA ARG A 268 1.68 15.50 -25.07
C ARG A 268 2.41 16.26 -26.17
N ASP A 269 2.03 17.50 -26.39
CA ASP A 269 2.86 18.40 -27.15
C ASP A 269 3.98 19.02 -26.29
N THR A 270 5.02 19.49 -26.91
CA THR A 270 6.14 20.17 -26.25
C THR A 270 5.97 21.70 -26.20
N GLY A 271 4.82 22.20 -26.72
CA GLY A 271 4.58 23.63 -26.85
C GLY A 271 5.73 24.35 -27.54
N LYS A 272 6.14 25.49 -27.01
CA LYS A 272 7.27 26.27 -27.50
C LYS A 272 8.65 25.63 -27.31
N PHE A 273 8.73 24.53 -26.56
CA PHE A 273 9.97 23.81 -26.33
C PHE A 273 10.22 22.77 -27.42
N HIS A 274 11.44 22.36 -27.61
CA HIS A 274 11.86 21.35 -28.59
C HIS A 274 11.35 21.56 -30.03
N GLY A 275 11.08 22.83 -30.43
CA GLY A 275 10.64 23.14 -31.79
C GLY A 275 9.23 22.71 -32.17
N GLY A 276 8.34 22.51 -31.16
CA GLY A 276 6.97 22.13 -31.40
C GLY A 276 6.79 20.68 -31.82
N MET A 277 7.23 19.73 -30.99
CA MET A 277 7.11 18.29 -31.23
C MET A 277 5.95 17.69 -30.41
N LEU A 278 5.57 16.48 -30.77
CA LEU A 278 4.73 15.61 -29.92
C LEU A 278 5.65 14.61 -29.20
N GLU A 279 5.54 14.54 -27.90
CA GLU A 279 6.22 13.56 -27.05
C GLU A 279 5.33 12.35 -26.86
N TRP A 280 5.82 11.15 -27.15
CA TRP A 280 5.15 9.89 -26.91
C TRP A 280 5.98 9.05 -25.95
N GLY A 281 5.40 8.68 -24.81
CA GLY A 281 6.02 7.82 -23.80
C GLY A 281 5.32 6.48 -23.71
N TYR A 282 6.08 5.42 -23.46
CA TYR A 282 5.57 4.05 -23.42
C TYR A 282 6.05 3.32 -22.18
N TYR A 283 5.13 2.69 -21.47
CA TYR A 283 5.42 1.73 -20.41
C TYR A 283 5.41 0.33 -20.99
N GLU A 284 6.60 -0.28 -21.16
CA GLU A 284 6.74 -1.63 -21.69
C GLU A 284 5.98 -2.65 -20.84
N ASP A 285 4.85 -3.16 -21.35
CA ASP A 285 3.95 -4.03 -20.63
C ASP A 285 4.17 -5.53 -20.92
N LYS A 286 4.89 -5.87 -21.99
CA LYS A 286 5.14 -7.25 -22.36
C LYS A 286 6.46 -7.79 -21.81
N ASN A 287 7.53 -7.04 -21.97
CA ASN A 287 8.87 -7.42 -21.56
C ASN A 287 9.65 -6.23 -20.96
N PRO A 288 9.22 -5.70 -19.81
CA PRO A 288 9.87 -4.56 -19.17
C PRO A 288 11.36 -4.79 -18.96
N ARG A 289 12.17 -3.81 -19.32
CA ARG A 289 13.63 -3.90 -19.18
C ARG A 289 14.07 -3.33 -17.87
N LEU A 290 14.32 -4.22 -16.91
CA LEU A 290 14.92 -3.89 -15.63
C LEU A 290 16.41 -3.65 -15.79
N VAL A 291 16.92 -2.66 -15.08
CA VAL A 291 18.34 -2.32 -15.06
C VAL A 291 18.92 -2.69 -13.70
N ASP A 292 19.97 -3.50 -13.71
CA ASP A 292 20.68 -3.76 -12.45
C ASP A 292 21.31 -2.44 -11.94
N PRO A 293 21.15 -2.10 -10.66
CA PRO A 293 21.59 -0.81 -10.13
C PRO A 293 23.09 -0.51 -10.35
N GLU A 294 23.92 -1.55 -10.43
CA GLU A 294 25.35 -1.43 -10.72
C GLU A 294 25.64 -1.08 -12.18
N ASP A 295 24.67 -1.23 -13.07
CA ASP A 295 24.77 -0.91 -14.49
C ASP A 295 24.31 0.50 -14.84
N ILE A 296 23.85 1.28 -13.83
CA ILE A 296 23.50 2.68 -13.98
C ILE A 296 24.76 3.50 -14.24
N GLY A 297 24.72 4.33 -15.30
CA GLY A 297 25.90 5.13 -15.72
C GLY A 297 26.97 4.30 -16.43
N ASN A 298 26.67 3.07 -16.87
CA ASN A 298 27.56 2.29 -17.71
C ASN A 298 27.78 3.02 -19.05
N PRO A 299 29.03 3.45 -19.38
CA PRO A 299 29.30 4.30 -20.55
C PRO A 299 28.88 3.66 -21.89
N ASP A 300 28.85 2.33 -21.98
CA ASP A 300 28.47 1.63 -23.19
C ASP A 300 26.95 1.65 -23.47
N LYS A 301 26.15 1.98 -22.47
CA LYS A 301 24.69 1.96 -22.52
C LYS A 301 24.06 3.33 -22.28
N THR A 302 24.81 4.24 -21.67
CA THR A 302 24.36 5.57 -21.29
C THR A 302 24.43 6.53 -22.46
N MET A 303 23.38 7.33 -22.69
CA MET A 303 23.31 8.30 -23.78
C MET A 303 23.92 9.66 -23.37
N LEU A 304 23.13 10.51 -22.74
CA LEU A 304 23.55 11.87 -22.34
C LEU A 304 23.75 12.01 -20.83
N SER A 305 23.15 11.14 -20.06
CA SER A 305 23.15 11.19 -18.60
C SER A 305 23.05 9.77 -18.03
N ASP A 306 23.51 9.58 -16.80
CA ASP A 306 23.48 8.28 -16.12
C ASP A 306 22.07 7.62 -16.11
N SER A 307 21.00 8.43 -16.12
CA SER A 307 19.61 7.99 -16.13
C SER A 307 18.97 7.94 -17.53
N MET A 308 19.76 8.09 -18.60
CA MET A 308 19.29 8.02 -19.99
C MET A 308 20.05 6.95 -20.76
N ARG A 309 19.34 6.12 -21.52
CA ARG A 309 19.91 5.04 -22.34
C ARG A 309 19.52 5.19 -23.81
N TYR A 310 20.26 4.53 -24.67
CA TYR A 310 19.91 4.46 -26.09
C TYR A 310 18.60 3.72 -26.29
N LEU A 311 17.81 4.17 -27.28
CA LEU A 311 16.53 3.58 -27.62
C LEU A 311 16.73 2.30 -28.44
N GLU A 312 15.98 1.26 -28.15
CA GLU A 312 15.90 0.02 -28.93
C GLU A 312 14.55 -0.06 -29.63
N LEU A 313 14.54 0.14 -30.96
CA LEU A 313 13.32 0.32 -31.74
C LEU A 313 12.49 -0.95 -31.95
N GLU A 314 13.13 -2.12 -32.00
CA GLU A 314 12.44 -3.38 -32.29
C GLU A 314 11.36 -3.70 -31.26
N GLU A 315 11.53 -3.22 -30.03
CA GLU A 315 10.61 -3.50 -28.93
C GLU A 315 9.40 -2.58 -28.87
N ILE A 316 9.46 -1.42 -29.52
CA ILE A 316 8.38 -0.42 -29.49
C ILE A 316 7.57 -0.38 -30.79
N ALA A 317 7.90 -1.18 -31.80
CA ALA A 317 7.26 -1.15 -33.12
C ALA A 317 5.76 -1.41 -33.04
N GLU A 318 5.34 -2.49 -32.37
CA GLU A 318 3.91 -2.82 -32.21
C GLU A 318 3.11 -1.78 -31.41
N PRO A 319 3.57 -1.33 -30.22
CA PRO A 319 2.89 -0.25 -29.49
C PRO A 319 2.79 1.05 -30.30
N LEU A 320 3.80 1.33 -31.11
CA LEU A 320 3.80 2.52 -31.95
C LEU A 320 2.78 2.42 -33.11
N GLU A 321 2.66 1.25 -33.76
CA GLU A 321 1.61 1.01 -34.75
C GLU A 321 0.21 1.21 -34.16
N LYS A 322 -0.02 0.74 -32.95
CA LYS A 322 -1.27 0.95 -32.22
C LYS A 322 -1.50 2.43 -31.85
N ALA A 323 -0.43 3.19 -31.54
CA ALA A 323 -0.55 4.62 -31.29
C ALA A 323 -0.98 5.39 -32.55
N PHE A 324 -0.57 4.94 -33.74
CA PHE A 324 -1.01 5.54 -35.03
C PHE A 324 -2.49 5.34 -35.29
N GLU A 325 -3.13 4.31 -34.74
CA GLU A 325 -4.58 4.12 -34.85
C GLU A 325 -5.39 5.17 -34.07
N THR A 326 -4.88 5.57 -32.90
CA THR A 326 -5.54 6.54 -32.00
C THR A 326 -5.09 7.97 -32.25
N THR A 327 -3.84 8.16 -32.70
CA THR A 327 -3.22 9.46 -32.95
C THR A 327 -2.48 9.42 -34.30
N PRO A 328 -3.18 9.42 -35.44
CA PRO A 328 -2.58 9.17 -36.76
C PRO A 328 -1.48 10.13 -37.17
N ILE A 329 -1.51 11.37 -36.69
CA ILE A 329 -0.49 12.39 -36.96
C ILE A 329 0.92 11.95 -36.63
N LEU A 330 1.09 11.07 -35.64
CA LEU A 330 2.41 10.54 -35.24
C LEU A 330 3.08 9.80 -36.42
N SER A 331 2.31 9.07 -37.24
CA SER A 331 2.85 8.35 -38.38
C SER A 331 3.25 9.29 -39.54
N GLU A 332 2.61 10.46 -39.63
CA GLU A 332 2.89 11.45 -40.68
C GLU A 332 4.14 12.28 -40.37
N LEU A 333 4.32 12.62 -39.10
CA LEU A 333 5.43 13.47 -38.64
C LEU A 333 6.78 12.74 -38.63
N GLY A 334 6.78 11.42 -38.40
CA GLY A 334 8.03 10.70 -38.08
C GLY A 334 8.64 11.13 -36.73
N TRP A 335 9.57 10.37 -36.25
CA TRP A 335 10.23 10.63 -34.96
C TRP A 335 11.68 11.08 -35.14
N ASP A 336 12.15 11.92 -34.19
CA ASP A 336 13.51 12.41 -34.15
C ASP A 336 14.39 11.50 -33.29
N GLU A 337 15.28 10.73 -33.94
CA GLU A 337 16.18 9.80 -33.28
C GLU A 337 17.11 10.47 -32.28
N LYS A 338 17.50 11.72 -32.52
CA LYS A 338 18.47 12.42 -31.69
C LYS A 338 17.91 12.90 -30.35
N SER A 339 16.63 13.22 -30.36
CA SER A 339 15.92 13.69 -29.16
C SER A 339 15.29 12.55 -28.36
N SER A 340 15.13 11.37 -28.97
CA SER A 340 14.46 10.22 -28.41
C SER A 340 15.43 9.33 -27.61
N PHE A 341 14.98 8.78 -26.50
CA PHE A 341 15.81 8.01 -25.57
C PHE A 341 14.99 7.06 -24.68
N ASN A 342 15.67 6.17 -23.96
CA ASN A 342 15.13 5.44 -22.83
C ASN A 342 15.49 6.16 -21.53
N GLY A 343 14.50 6.68 -20.80
CA GLY A 343 14.68 7.19 -19.46
C GLY A 343 14.68 6.05 -18.44
N LEU A 344 15.36 6.23 -17.30
CA LEU A 344 15.27 5.30 -16.18
C LEU A 344 14.31 5.85 -15.12
N LEU A 345 13.38 5.03 -14.69
CA LEU A 345 12.48 5.31 -13.58
C LEU A 345 12.50 4.18 -12.55
N SER A 346 12.02 4.44 -11.32
CA SER A 346 11.99 3.45 -10.25
C SER A 346 10.64 2.76 -10.17
N VAL A 347 10.63 1.42 -10.12
CA VAL A 347 9.46 0.59 -9.84
C VAL A 347 9.74 -0.29 -8.62
N THR A 348 8.82 -0.31 -7.66
CA THR A 348 8.94 -1.07 -6.43
C THR A 348 8.32 -2.46 -6.52
N ALA A 349 8.58 -3.29 -5.53
CA ALA A 349 8.04 -4.64 -5.47
C ALA A 349 6.51 -4.71 -5.30
N ASP A 350 5.84 -3.59 -4.98
CA ASP A 350 4.38 -3.48 -4.82
C ASP A 350 3.77 -2.24 -5.53
N ALA A 351 4.57 -1.55 -6.34
CA ALA A 351 4.23 -0.33 -7.05
C ALA A 351 3.95 0.91 -6.17
N GLY A 352 4.11 0.83 -4.85
CA GLY A 352 3.98 1.97 -3.93
C GLY A 352 5.31 2.70 -3.69
N SER A 353 5.25 3.99 -3.29
CA SER A 353 6.45 4.73 -2.87
C SER A 353 7.05 4.15 -1.59
N LEU A 354 8.32 4.44 -1.32
CA LEU A 354 9.07 3.99 -0.14
C LEU A 354 9.38 5.17 0.75
N ILE A 355 8.62 5.33 1.83
CA ILE A 355 8.76 6.45 2.77
C ILE A 355 8.93 5.90 4.18
N GLY A 356 9.74 6.55 5.01
CA GLY A 356 9.83 6.23 6.43
C GLY A 356 11.20 5.78 6.91
N GLU A 357 11.31 5.51 8.21
CA GLU A 357 12.52 5.01 8.85
C GLU A 357 12.70 3.51 8.57
N SER A 358 13.91 3.12 8.18
CA SER A 358 14.23 1.71 7.94
C SER A 358 13.98 0.84 9.18
N PRO A 359 13.34 -0.32 9.02
CA PRO A 359 13.27 -1.31 10.09
C PRO A 359 14.63 -1.87 10.52
N GLU A 360 15.63 -1.87 9.64
CA GLU A 360 16.94 -2.46 9.90
C GLU A 360 17.87 -1.53 10.68
N VAL A 361 17.88 -0.23 10.28
CA VAL A 361 18.83 0.74 10.82
C VAL A 361 18.12 2.01 11.27
N ARG A 362 18.13 2.29 12.56
CA ARG A 362 17.53 3.50 13.15
C ARG A 362 18.28 4.74 12.67
N GLY A 363 17.53 5.78 12.34
CA GLY A 363 18.07 7.02 11.77
C GLY A 363 18.34 6.96 10.27
N PHE A 364 18.17 5.81 9.62
CA PHE A 364 18.23 5.68 8.16
C PHE A 364 16.81 5.75 7.58
N TRP A 365 16.53 6.82 6.85
CA TRP A 365 15.22 7.13 6.28
C TRP A 365 15.22 6.96 4.78
N LEU A 366 14.07 6.62 4.23
CA LEU A 366 13.82 6.51 2.80
C LEU A 366 12.78 7.54 2.37
N CYS A 367 13.00 8.15 1.21
CA CYS A 367 12.00 8.87 0.42
C CYS A 367 12.31 8.56 -1.04
N GLU A 368 11.93 7.36 -1.50
CA GLU A 368 12.36 6.74 -2.74
C GLU A 368 11.16 6.28 -3.59
N ALA A 369 11.40 5.98 -4.86
CA ALA A 369 10.39 5.55 -5.82
C ALA A 369 9.20 6.55 -5.91
N VAL A 370 9.52 7.82 -5.92
CA VAL A 370 8.55 8.93 -5.99
C VAL A 370 8.70 9.65 -7.32
N TRP A 371 7.61 9.77 -8.04
CA TRP A 371 7.59 10.45 -9.33
C TRP A 371 7.26 11.94 -9.18
N VAL A 372 7.52 12.74 -10.23
CA VAL A 372 7.30 14.21 -10.22
C VAL A 372 5.90 14.59 -9.75
N LYS A 373 4.87 13.85 -10.20
CA LYS A 373 3.47 14.11 -9.80
C LYS A 373 3.20 14.02 -8.30
N ASP A 374 4.00 13.25 -7.56
CA ASP A 374 3.84 12.99 -6.13
C ASP A 374 4.96 13.60 -5.27
N GLY A 375 5.99 14.18 -5.90
CA GLY A 375 7.21 14.64 -5.24
C GLY A 375 6.99 15.53 -4.02
N PRO A 376 6.29 16.67 -4.14
CA PRO A 376 5.97 17.53 -3.00
C PRO A 376 5.18 16.85 -1.89
N GLY A 377 4.17 16.01 -2.23
CA GLY A 377 3.32 15.33 -1.27
C GLY A 377 4.06 14.25 -0.48
N CYS A 378 4.79 13.37 -1.16
CA CYS A 378 5.60 12.32 -0.52
C CYS A 378 6.72 12.91 0.35
N ALA A 379 7.41 13.94 -0.14
CA ALA A 379 8.43 14.62 0.64
C ALA A 379 7.85 15.31 1.89
N ARG A 380 6.62 15.84 1.80
CA ARG A 380 5.89 16.41 2.94
C ARG A 380 5.63 15.36 4.01
N LEU A 381 5.11 14.19 3.62
CA LEU A 381 4.85 13.09 4.55
C LEU A 381 6.14 12.59 5.22
N CYS A 382 7.22 12.43 4.45
CA CYS A 382 8.52 12.04 4.99
C CYS A 382 9.03 13.06 6.02
N ALA A 383 8.97 14.35 5.71
CA ALA A 383 9.39 15.41 6.60
C ALA A 383 8.54 15.46 7.88
N GLU A 384 7.22 15.31 7.79
CA GLU A 384 6.33 15.25 8.95
C GLU A 384 6.65 14.05 9.85
N ALA A 385 6.80 12.85 9.27
CA ALA A 385 7.19 11.67 10.03
C ALA A 385 8.53 11.86 10.75
N MET A 386 9.52 12.48 10.08
CA MET A 386 10.84 12.75 10.66
C MET A 386 10.83 13.77 11.81
N VAL A 387 10.01 14.80 11.70
CA VAL A 387 10.01 15.94 12.65
C VAL A 387 8.97 15.75 13.75
N ASN A 388 7.77 15.31 13.37
CA ASN A 388 6.61 15.22 14.26
C ASN A 388 6.34 13.79 14.76
N GLY A 389 6.99 12.77 14.18
CA GLY A 389 6.70 11.35 14.47
C GLY A 389 5.40 10.83 13.86
N LYS A 390 4.64 11.67 13.14
CA LYS A 390 3.34 11.35 12.54
C LYS A 390 3.10 12.18 11.29
N THR A 391 2.12 11.78 10.49
CA THR A 391 1.71 12.43 9.24
C THR A 391 0.27 12.90 9.30
N GLN A 392 -0.10 13.89 8.49
CA GLN A 392 -1.47 14.43 8.43
C GLN A 392 -2.49 13.48 7.78
N VAL A 393 -2.01 12.49 7.05
CA VAL A 393 -2.80 11.37 6.47
C VAL A 393 -2.12 10.07 6.80
N ASP A 394 -2.85 8.97 6.82
CA ASP A 394 -2.25 7.65 7.01
C ASP A 394 -1.33 7.31 5.83
N MET A 395 -0.05 7.09 6.11
CA MET A 395 0.93 6.75 5.07
C MET A 395 1.30 5.26 5.05
N HIS A 396 0.51 4.42 5.72
CA HIS A 396 0.78 2.98 5.87
C HIS A 396 1.14 2.29 4.55
N SER A 397 0.40 2.56 3.47
CA SER A 397 0.65 1.96 2.16
C SER A 397 1.95 2.42 1.48
N PHE A 398 2.61 3.48 1.98
CA PHE A 398 3.91 3.95 1.50
C PHE A 398 5.03 3.73 2.52
N ASP A 399 4.71 3.37 3.77
CA ASP A 399 5.72 3.13 4.81
C ASP A 399 6.60 1.93 4.45
N ILE A 400 7.93 2.10 4.53
CA ILE A 400 8.90 1.03 4.23
C ILE A 400 8.74 -0.18 5.16
N SER A 401 8.21 0.01 6.36
CA SER A 401 7.97 -1.08 7.32
C SER A 401 6.87 -2.06 6.89
N ARG A 402 6.08 -1.75 5.83
CA ARG A 402 5.13 -2.70 5.23
C ARG A 402 5.81 -3.92 4.61
N PHE A 403 7.10 -3.79 4.22
CA PHE A 403 7.86 -4.88 3.63
C PHE A 403 8.49 -5.78 4.69
N TYR A 404 8.21 -7.05 4.59
CA TYR A 404 8.91 -8.09 5.36
C TYR A 404 10.32 -8.34 4.81
N PRO A 405 11.24 -8.94 5.60
CA PRO A 405 12.62 -9.15 5.14
C PRO A 405 12.75 -9.86 3.80
N HIS A 406 11.99 -10.94 3.55
CA HIS A 406 12.03 -11.71 2.31
C HIS A 406 11.59 -10.88 1.09
N GLN A 407 10.71 -9.89 1.27
CA GLN A 407 10.22 -9.01 0.22
C GLN A 407 11.23 -7.93 -0.21
N LYS A 408 12.34 -7.82 0.52
CA LYS A 408 13.46 -6.90 0.23
C LYS A 408 14.65 -7.63 -0.40
N GLU A 409 14.59 -8.96 -0.50
CA GLU A 409 15.62 -9.76 -1.18
C GLU A 409 15.64 -9.41 -2.68
N ARG A 410 16.84 -9.27 -3.25
CA ARG A 410 17.03 -8.74 -4.61
C ARG A 410 16.24 -9.52 -5.69
N ASP A 411 16.24 -10.83 -5.62
CA ASP A 411 15.52 -11.67 -6.57
C ASP A 411 14.00 -11.51 -6.46
N TYR A 412 13.48 -11.37 -5.23
CA TYR A 412 12.08 -11.06 -5.00
C TYR A 412 11.72 -9.70 -5.61
N VAL A 413 12.50 -8.66 -5.29
CA VAL A 413 12.28 -7.30 -5.78
C VAL A 413 12.33 -7.25 -7.30
N LYS A 414 13.32 -7.89 -7.93
CA LYS A 414 13.47 -7.94 -9.38
C LYS A 414 12.25 -8.57 -10.04
N THR A 415 11.79 -9.70 -9.53
CA THR A 415 10.65 -10.43 -10.09
C THR A 415 9.35 -9.64 -9.94
N ARG A 416 9.10 -9.05 -8.75
CA ARG A 416 7.90 -8.25 -8.50
C ARG A 416 7.91 -6.91 -9.22
N ALA A 417 9.05 -6.24 -9.33
CA ALA A 417 9.19 -5.01 -10.11
C ALA A 417 8.93 -5.26 -11.60
N PHE A 418 9.36 -6.41 -12.12
CA PHE A 418 9.04 -6.82 -13.49
C PHE A 418 7.52 -6.96 -13.68
N GLU A 419 6.85 -7.73 -12.83
CA GLU A 419 5.38 -7.91 -12.86
C GLU A 419 4.64 -6.57 -12.69
N ASN A 420 5.07 -5.71 -11.76
CA ASN A 420 4.48 -4.39 -11.57
C ASN A 420 4.70 -3.46 -12.78
N SER A 421 5.85 -3.57 -13.45
CA SER A 421 6.11 -2.79 -14.68
C SER A 421 5.15 -3.19 -15.80
N GLN A 422 4.82 -4.47 -15.93
CA GLN A 422 3.83 -4.95 -16.89
C GLN A 422 2.42 -4.42 -16.62
N THR A 423 2.12 -4.07 -15.36
CA THR A 423 0.75 -3.72 -14.93
C THR A 423 0.55 -2.24 -14.61
N ILE A 424 1.50 -1.36 -14.95
CA ILE A 424 1.38 0.09 -14.66
C ILE A 424 0.10 0.69 -15.25
N TYR A 425 -0.26 0.29 -16.46
CA TYR A 425 -1.45 0.78 -17.17
C TYR A 425 -2.51 -0.29 -17.45
N THR A 426 -2.40 -1.48 -16.86
CA THR A 426 -3.49 -2.46 -16.96
C THR A 426 -4.74 -1.97 -16.22
N PRO A 427 -5.94 -2.41 -16.58
CA PRO A 427 -7.15 -2.08 -15.86
C PRO A 427 -7.00 -2.48 -14.39
N ALA A 428 -6.99 -1.47 -13.52
CA ALA A 428 -6.92 -1.72 -12.10
C ALA A 428 -8.29 -2.11 -11.56
N VAL A 429 -8.38 -3.27 -11.00
CA VAL A 429 -9.57 -3.81 -10.36
C VAL A 429 -9.48 -3.74 -8.85
N HIS A 430 -10.61 -3.84 -8.19
CA HIS A 430 -10.66 -3.86 -6.75
C HIS A 430 -11.50 -5.05 -6.26
N PRO A 431 -10.95 -5.87 -5.41
CA PRO A 431 -9.56 -5.84 -4.92
C PRO A 431 -8.54 -6.02 -6.06
N ARG A 432 -7.30 -5.59 -5.80
CA ARG A 432 -6.22 -5.71 -6.80
C ARG A 432 -6.07 -7.17 -7.25
N GLU A 433 -5.72 -7.37 -8.53
CA GLU A 433 -5.34 -8.68 -9.03
C GLU A 433 -4.21 -9.30 -8.18
N PRO A 434 -4.27 -10.61 -7.93
CA PRO A 434 -3.21 -11.28 -7.19
C PRO A 434 -1.93 -11.30 -8.03
N TYR A 435 -0.80 -11.20 -7.37
CA TYR A 435 0.48 -11.46 -8.01
C TYR A 435 0.57 -12.90 -8.50
N ILE A 436 1.15 -13.10 -9.68
CA ILE A 436 1.40 -14.42 -10.27
C ILE A 436 2.81 -14.91 -9.95
N THR A 437 3.74 -14.01 -9.63
CA THR A 437 5.12 -14.33 -9.27
C THR A 437 5.32 -14.40 -7.77
N GLN A 438 6.43 -14.98 -7.33
CA GLN A 438 6.80 -15.12 -5.90
C GLN A 438 5.66 -15.69 -5.05
N ARG A 439 5.00 -16.71 -5.59
CA ARG A 439 3.92 -17.45 -4.94
C ARG A 439 4.49 -18.61 -4.12
N GLU A 440 3.68 -19.15 -3.22
CA GLU A 440 4.05 -20.29 -2.35
C GLU A 440 5.33 -20.03 -1.50
N MET A 441 5.64 -18.77 -1.18
CA MET A 441 6.77 -18.42 -0.33
C MET A 441 6.63 -19.02 1.07
N PHE A 442 5.44 -18.93 1.61
CA PHE A 442 5.05 -19.55 2.87
C PHE A 442 3.71 -20.23 2.74
N VAL A 443 3.63 -21.45 3.28
CA VAL A 443 2.42 -22.27 3.22
C VAL A 443 2.12 -22.90 4.59
N SER A 444 0.87 -23.16 4.85
CA SER A 444 0.43 -23.84 6.06
C SER A 444 0.85 -25.33 6.06
N PRO A 445 0.89 -26.01 7.22
CA PRO A 445 1.24 -27.42 7.28
C PRO A 445 0.20 -28.33 6.61
N PHE A 446 -1.00 -27.82 6.31
CA PHE A 446 -2.07 -28.53 5.62
C PHE A 446 -2.37 -28.02 4.20
N TYR A 447 -1.49 -27.19 3.64
CA TYR A 447 -1.63 -26.57 2.31
C TYR A 447 -1.92 -27.57 1.19
N GLU A 448 -1.21 -28.70 1.16
CA GLU A 448 -1.47 -29.73 0.15
C GLU A 448 -2.88 -30.34 0.28
N ARG A 449 -3.38 -30.49 1.51
CA ARG A 449 -4.76 -30.93 1.75
C ARG A 449 -5.77 -29.87 1.29
N GLU A 450 -5.48 -28.59 1.50
CA GLU A 450 -6.31 -27.52 1.00
C GLU A 450 -6.36 -27.51 -0.54
N LYS A 451 -5.24 -27.77 -1.20
CA LYS A 451 -5.19 -27.93 -2.68
C LYS A 451 -6.02 -29.13 -3.16
N GLU A 452 -5.93 -30.28 -2.49
CA GLU A 452 -6.74 -31.47 -2.79
C GLU A 452 -8.25 -31.22 -2.63
N LEU A 453 -8.62 -30.33 -1.72
CA LEU A 453 -10.01 -29.89 -1.51
C LEU A 453 -10.43 -28.81 -2.53
N GLY A 454 -9.59 -28.46 -3.48
CA GLY A 454 -9.85 -27.45 -4.48
C GLY A 454 -9.86 -26.05 -3.92
N GLY A 455 -8.94 -25.76 -3.00
CA GLY A 455 -8.72 -24.40 -2.48
C GLY A 455 -8.39 -23.43 -3.60
N HIS A 456 -9.09 -22.28 -3.64
CA HIS A 456 -8.89 -21.22 -4.59
C HIS A 456 -7.87 -20.23 -4.03
N PHE A 457 -6.60 -20.37 -4.43
CA PHE A 457 -5.44 -19.61 -3.88
C PHE A 457 -5.13 -18.33 -4.67
N GLU A 458 -6.09 -17.52 -4.97
CA GLU A 458 -5.89 -16.22 -5.62
C GLU A 458 -5.78 -15.09 -4.57
N ASN A 459 -5.10 -15.38 -3.46
CA ASN A 459 -4.89 -14.41 -2.39
C ASN A 459 -3.63 -14.72 -1.58
N GLU A 460 -2.64 -13.84 -1.67
CA GLU A 460 -1.38 -13.92 -0.92
C GLU A 460 -1.29 -12.71 0.03
N VAL A 461 -0.75 -12.91 1.22
CA VAL A 461 -0.41 -11.83 2.14
C VAL A 461 0.95 -12.10 2.80
N ALA A 462 1.86 -11.15 2.68
CA ALA A 462 3.20 -11.24 3.28
C ALA A 462 3.93 -12.57 2.95
N GLY A 463 3.72 -13.12 1.76
CA GLY A 463 4.29 -14.38 1.29
C GLY A 463 3.46 -15.63 1.61
N TRP A 464 2.38 -15.51 2.41
CA TRP A 464 1.53 -16.63 2.79
C TRP A 464 0.39 -16.84 1.80
N GLU A 465 0.22 -18.09 1.36
CA GLU A 465 -0.93 -18.50 0.54
C GLU A 465 -2.19 -18.66 1.39
N ARG A 466 -3.34 -18.17 0.87
CA ARG A 466 -4.63 -18.26 1.51
C ARG A 466 -5.70 -18.72 0.53
N ALA A 467 -6.44 -19.76 0.88
CA ALA A 467 -7.59 -20.18 0.09
C ALA A 467 -8.78 -19.21 0.31
N LEU A 468 -9.34 -18.66 -0.77
CA LEU A 468 -10.53 -17.82 -0.73
C LEU A 468 -11.83 -18.62 -0.49
N ALA A 469 -11.92 -19.80 -1.07
CA ALA A 469 -13.01 -20.77 -0.92
C ALA A 469 -12.54 -22.17 -1.35
N TYR A 470 -13.35 -23.22 -1.12
CA TYR A 470 -13.00 -24.59 -1.46
C TYR A 470 -14.04 -25.22 -2.41
N THR A 471 -13.64 -25.47 -3.66
CA THR A 471 -14.57 -25.97 -4.69
C THR A 471 -15.15 -27.36 -4.41
N SER A 472 -14.48 -28.20 -3.61
CA SER A 472 -15.04 -29.48 -3.13
C SER A 472 -16.32 -29.31 -2.29
N ASN A 473 -16.57 -28.11 -1.75
CA ASN A 473 -17.77 -27.78 -1.01
C ASN A 473 -19.04 -27.74 -1.89
N ARG A 474 -18.92 -27.68 -3.23
CA ARG A 474 -20.06 -27.69 -4.14
C ARG A 474 -20.95 -28.95 -3.92
N GLU A 475 -20.35 -30.11 -3.75
CA GLU A 475 -21.08 -31.32 -3.50
C GLU A 475 -21.63 -31.41 -2.07
N LYS A 476 -20.81 -30.98 -1.09
CA LYS A 476 -21.17 -31.08 0.34
C LYS A 476 -22.21 -30.05 0.76
N LEU A 477 -22.25 -28.90 0.13
CA LEU A 477 -23.08 -27.75 0.48
C LEU A 477 -24.18 -27.46 -0.56
N GLU A 478 -24.59 -28.46 -1.35
CA GLU A 478 -25.62 -28.32 -2.40
C GLU A 478 -26.92 -27.65 -1.93
N SER A 479 -27.35 -27.94 -0.69
CA SER A 479 -28.55 -27.32 -0.11
C SER A 479 -28.39 -25.80 0.06
N TYR A 480 -27.23 -25.33 0.51
CA TYR A 480 -26.94 -23.92 0.69
C TYR A 480 -26.72 -23.22 -0.64
N LEU A 481 -26.08 -23.88 -1.62
CA LEU A 481 -25.89 -23.31 -2.96
C LEU A 481 -27.21 -22.93 -3.64
N LYS A 482 -28.29 -23.63 -3.34
CA LYS A 482 -29.65 -23.31 -3.85
C LYS A 482 -30.22 -22.02 -3.25
N GLU A 483 -29.68 -21.56 -2.13
CA GLU A 483 -30.17 -20.38 -1.41
C GLU A 483 -29.39 -19.11 -1.71
N VAL A 484 -28.22 -19.24 -2.32
CA VAL A 484 -27.35 -18.09 -2.60
C VAL A 484 -27.47 -17.62 -4.05
N PRO A 485 -27.40 -16.30 -4.31
CA PRO A 485 -27.45 -15.77 -5.66
C PRO A 485 -26.15 -16.03 -6.42
N ILE A 486 -26.28 -16.16 -7.74
CA ILE A 486 -25.13 -16.13 -8.66
C ILE A 486 -24.76 -14.65 -8.86
N ARG A 487 -23.50 -14.32 -8.61
CA ARG A 487 -22.95 -12.97 -8.79
C ARG A 487 -22.17 -12.95 -10.11
N GLU A 488 -22.71 -12.30 -11.15
CA GLU A 488 -22.15 -12.29 -12.49
C GLU A 488 -21.42 -10.97 -12.82
N ASN A 489 -21.68 -9.89 -12.07
CA ASN A 489 -21.17 -8.56 -12.34
C ASN A 489 -20.23 -8.08 -11.24
N GLU A 490 -19.09 -8.75 -11.13
CA GLU A 490 -18.06 -8.42 -10.15
C GLU A 490 -16.95 -7.53 -10.78
N TRP A 491 -16.37 -6.70 -9.91
CA TRP A 491 -15.14 -5.99 -10.23
C TRP A 491 -13.90 -6.87 -10.00
N ASP A 492 -14.08 -7.94 -9.24
CA ASP A 492 -13.01 -8.82 -8.79
C ASP A 492 -12.62 -9.81 -9.89
N THR A 493 -11.40 -9.68 -10.39
CA THR A 493 -10.82 -10.57 -11.42
C THR A 493 -10.16 -11.82 -10.85
N ARG A 494 -10.11 -11.98 -9.52
CA ARG A 494 -9.58 -13.20 -8.88
C ARG A 494 -10.44 -14.43 -9.14
N HIS A 495 -11.55 -14.26 -9.85
CA HIS A 495 -12.48 -15.35 -10.17
C HIS A 495 -12.95 -16.15 -8.95
N VAL A 496 -13.16 -15.47 -7.83
CA VAL A 496 -13.62 -16.09 -6.57
C VAL A 496 -14.93 -16.85 -6.82
N PRO A 497 -15.03 -18.12 -6.42
CA PRO A 497 -16.28 -18.85 -6.48
C PRO A 497 -17.22 -18.36 -5.37
N TYR A 498 -17.81 -17.16 -5.55
CA TYR A 498 -18.65 -16.50 -4.53
C TYR A 498 -19.87 -17.30 -4.12
N ASP A 499 -20.43 -18.11 -5.00
CA ASP A 499 -21.50 -19.04 -4.66
C ASP A 499 -21.04 -20.06 -3.60
N VAL A 500 -19.82 -20.59 -3.76
CA VAL A 500 -19.22 -21.51 -2.79
C VAL A 500 -18.89 -20.80 -1.49
N ALA A 501 -18.23 -19.64 -1.54
CA ALA A 501 -17.90 -18.84 -0.36
C ALA A 501 -19.17 -18.46 0.44
N ASN A 502 -20.25 -18.11 -0.25
CA ASN A 502 -21.54 -17.82 0.38
C ASN A 502 -22.18 -19.08 1.01
N ALA A 503 -22.04 -20.26 0.38
CA ALA A 503 -22.49 -21.52 0.96
C ALA A 503 -21.66 -21.91 2.20
N GLU A 504 -20.34 -21.66 2.18
CA GLU A 504 -19.44 -21.82 3.32
C GLU A 504 -19.84 -20.92 4.49
N HIS A 505 -20.22 -19.66 4.22
CA HIS A 505 -20.74 -18.74 5.21
C HIS A 505 -21.99 -19.32 5.92
N LEU A 506 -22.97 -19.79 5.16
CA LEU A 506 -24.20 -20.38 5.73
C LEU A 506 -23.88 -21.66 6.50
N ALA A 507 -23.05 -22.53 5.98
CA ALA A 507 -22.64 -23.77 6.64
C ALA A 507 -21.94 -23.51 7.99
N MET A 508 -21.09 -22.50 8.07
CA MET A 508 -20.47 -22.09 9.33
C MET A 508 -21.50 -21.55 10.32
N SER A 509 -22.48 -20.78 9.86
CA SER A 509 -23.54 -20.21 10.69
C SER A 509 -24.43 -21.27 11.29
N ASP A 510 -24.71 -22.35 10.56
CA ASP A 510 -25.66 -23.42 10.97
C ASP A 510 -24.98 -24.63 11.62
N SER A 511 -23.66 -24.78 11.39
CA SER A 511 -22.93 -25.97 11.84
C SER A 511 -21.55 -25.60 12.40
N VAL A 512 -20.47 -25.93 11.71
CA VAL A 512 -19.11 -25.66 12.11
C VAL A 512 -18.20 -25.59 10.89
N GLY A 513 -17.35 -24.57 10.86
CA GLY A 513 -16.32 -24.38 9.84
C GLY A 513 -14.93 -24.24 10.44
N MET A 514 -13.92 -24.59 9.66
CA MET A 514 -12.51 -24.35 9.99
C MET A 514 -11.84 -23.49 8.93
N ILE A 515 -10.95 -22.59 9.38
CA ILE A 515 -10.29 -21.60 8.53
C ILE A 515 -8.79 -21.59 8.82
N ASN A 516 -7.98 -21.61 7.77
CA ASN A 516 -6.54 -21.44 7.88
C ASN A 516 -6.18 -19.99 8.21
N LEU A 517 -5.56 -19.77 9.38
CA LEU A 517 -5.09 -18.48 9.89
C LEU A 517 -3.59 -18.44 10.14
N SER A 518 -2.82 -19.37 9.56
CA SER A 518 -1.37 -19.49 9.78
C SER A 518 -0.58 -18.27 9.29
N HIS A 519 -1.21 -17.40 8.51
CA HIS A 519 -0.64 -16.16 8.02
C HIS A 519 -0.65 -15.00 9.06
N PHE A 520 -1.30 -15.17 10.20
CA PHE A 520 -1.31 -14.12 11.22
C PHE A 520 0.05 -14.01 11.90
N PRO A 521 0.61 -12.78 11.98
CA PRO A 521 1.86 -12.54 12.72
C PRO A 521 1.66 -12.80 14.20
N ILE A 522 2.56 -13.62 14.74
CA ILE A 522 2.59 -13.98 16.16
C ILE A 522 3.92 -13.51 16.75
N MET A 523 3.84 -12.76 17.82
CA MET A 523 5.01 -12.28 18.56
C MET A 523 4.89 -12.69 20.03
N ASP A 524 5.83 -13.48 20.53
CA ASP A 524 5.94 -13.79 21.95
C ASP A 524 6.90 -12.78 22.60
N ILE A 525 6.40 -12.03 23.59
CA ILE A 525 7.11 -10.99 24.30
C ILE A 525 7.38 -11.46 25.71
N LYS A 526 8.66 -11.49 26.13
CA LYS A 526 9.08 -12.01 27.42
C LYS A 526 10.15 -11.15 28.06
N GLY A 527 10.02 -10.91 29.35
CA GLY A 527 11.00 -10.19 30.15
C GLY A 527 10.36 -9.33 31.23
N PRO A 528 11.17 -8.82 32.17
CA PRO A 528 10.67 -8.07 33.33
C PRO A 528 9.93 -6.78 32.97
N ASP A 529 10.20 -6.19 31.78
CA ASP A 529 9.53 -4.98 31.31
C ASP A 529 8.44 -5.26 30.26
N ALA A 530 8.16 -6.54 29.93
CA ALA A 530 7.15 -6.90 28.92
C ALA A 530 5.76 -6.35 29.27
N GLU A 531 5.32 -6.49 30.53
CA GLU A 531 4.07 -5.92 31.03
C GLU A 531 4.05 -4.40 30.87
N ARG A 532 5.10 -3.71 31.32
CA ARG A 532 5.20 -2.26 31.27
C ARG A 532 5.10 -1.72 29.83
N MET A 533 5.79 -2.40 28.91
CA MET A 533 5.78 -2.04 27.48
C MET A 533 4.38 -2.15 26.89
N LEU A 534 3.76 -3.31 27.02
CA LEU A 534 2.44 -3.59 26.48
C LEU A 534 1.34 -2.78 27.15
N GLU A 535 1.45 -2.57 28.47
CA GLU A 535 0.50 -1.73 29.21
C GLU A 535 0.54 -0.28 28.72
N TYR A 536 1.70 0.29 28.37
CA TYR A 536 1.77 1.66 27.87
C TYR A 536 1.26 1.80 26.43
N LEU A 537 1.54 0.82 25.56
CA LEU A 537 1.12 0.89 24.17
C LEU A 537 -0.38 0.62 23.97
N SER A 538 -1.01 -0.11 24.85
CA SER A 538 -2.40 -0.58 24.71
C SER A 538 -3.42 0.35 25.35
N VAL A 539 -4.57 0.55 24.72
CA VAL A 539 -5.74 1.20 25.33
C VAL A 539 -6.31 0.35 26.46
N ALA A 540 -6.39 -0.97 26.26
CA ALA A 540 -6.88 -1.91 27.25
C ALA A 540 -5.86 -2.18 28.36
N LYS A 541 -6.35 -2.59 29.52
CA LYS A 541 -5.51 -3.10 30.61
C LYS A 541 -4.98 -4.49 30.26
N VAL A 542 -3.65 -4.63 30.24
CA VAL A 542 -2.94 -5.87 29.91
C VAL A 542 -2.29 -6.50 31.15
N GLY A 543 -1.81 -5.65 32.04
CA GLY A 543 -0.99 -6.02 33.19
C GLY A 543 -1.72 -6.11 34.54
N GLY A 544 -0.95 -6.05 35.61
CA GLY A 544 -1.40 -6.07 37.00
C GLY A 544 -2.06 -7.40 37.39
N ASN A 545 -3.33 -7.33 37.80
CA ASN A 545 -4.11 -8.50 38.20
C ASN A 545 -4.84 -9.22 37.04
N THR A 546 -4.48 -8.93 35.79
CA THR A 546 -4.97 -9.68 34.63
C THR A 546 -4.53 -11.15 34.77
N PRO A 547 -5.44 -12.12 34.77
CA PRO A 547 -5.06 -13.50 35.00
C PRO A 547 -4.30 -14.11 33.82
N GLU A 548 -3.45 -15.09 34.08
CA GLU A 548 -2.86 -15.93 33.06
C GLU A 548 -3.95 -16.60 32.22
N GLY A 549 -3.71 -16.73 30.91
CA GLY A 549 -4.69 -17.22 29.95
C GLY A 549 -5.77 -16.20 29.54
N LYS A 550 -5.71 -14.95 30.02
CA LYS A 550 -6.63 -13.91 29.54
C LYS A 550 -6.19 -13.45 28.14
N VAL A 551 -7.15 -13.38 27.23
CA VAL A 551 -7.01 -12.78 25.90
C VAL A 551 -7.66 -11.40 25.90
N ILE A 552 -6.95 -10.40 25.40
CA ILE A 552 -7.36 -8.98 25.46
C ILE A 552 -7.31 -8.43 24.05
N TYR A 553 -8.47 -8.04 23.54
CA TYR A 553 -8.54 -7.20 22.34
C TYR A 553 -8.18 -5.75 22.71
N THR A 554 -7.31 -5.13 21.94
CA THR A 554 -6.88 -3.76 22.16
C THR A 554 -6.42 -3.10 20.86
N ASN A 555 -6.30 -1.76 20.92
CA ASN A 555 -5.70 -0.93 19.89
C ASN A 555 -4.43 -0.26 20.43
N PHE A 556 -3.48 -0.02 19.55
CA PHE A 556 -2.44 0.98 19.74
C PHE A 556 -2.92 2.25 19.05
N LEU A 557 -2.70 3.37 19.68
CA LEU A 557 -3.07 4.69 19.15
C LEU A 557 -1.82 5.48 18.82
N ASP A 558 -1.96 6.47 17.96
CA ASP A 558 -0.99 7.55 17.84
C ASP A 558 -1.24 8.64 18.91
N GLU A 559 -0.44 9.70 18.89
CA GLU A 559 -0.54 10.81 19.86
C GLU A 559 -1.87 11.57 19.76
N ASP A 560 -2.51 11.60 18.58
CA ASP A 560 -3.79 12.25 18.32
C ASP A 560 -4.99 11.33 18.53
N GLY A 561 -4.76 10.08 18.96
CA GLY A 561 -5.81 9.09 19.20
C GLY A 561 -6.26 8.34 17.96
N GLY A 562 -5.57 8.48 16.82
CA GLY A 562 -5.78 7.71 15.62
C GLY A 562 -5.41 6.23 15.83
N VAL A 563 -6.10 5.33 15.14
CA VAL A 563 -5.89 3.89 15.32
C VAL A 563 -4.67 3.42 14.52
N HIS A 564 -3.57 3.14 15.22
CA HIS A 564 -2.33 2.67 14.60
C HIS A 564 -2.31 1.15 14.40
N ALA A 565 -2.80 0.37 15.37
CA ALA A 565 -2.87 -1.08 15.29
C ALA A 565 -4.12 -1.65 15.97
N ASP A 566 -4.58 -2.78 15.45
CA ASP A 566 -5.71 -3.56 15.93
C ASP A 566 -5.24 -5.00 16.17
N LEU A 567 -5.23 -5.44 17.43
CA LEU A 567 -4.56 -6.68 17.80
C LEU A 567 -5.12 -7.33 19.08
N THR A 568 -4.69 -8.57 19.33
CA THR A 568 -4.96 -9.27 20.58
C THR A 568 -3.66 -9.50 21.36
N ILE A 569 -3.74 -9.36 22.68
CA ILE A 569 -2.66 -9.66 23.62
C ILE A 569 -3.14 -10.72 24.60
N SER A 570 -2.43 -11.84 24.66
CA SER A 570 -2.72 -12.93 25.59
C SER A 570 -1.62 -13.01 26.67
N ARG A 571 -2.02 -13.05 27.94
CA ARG A 571 -1.09 -13.26 29.04
C ARG A 571 -0.76 -14.75 29.15
N LEU A 572 0.50 -15.11 28.85
CA LEU A 572 0.98 -16.51 28.92
C LEU A 572 1.58 -16.87 30.28
N GLY A 573 1.98 -15.87 31.08
CA GLY A 573 2.63 -16.02 32.36
C GLY A 573 2.91 -14.68 33.03
N ALA A 574 3.68 -14.66 34.11
CA ALA A 574 3.97 -13.43 34.85
C ALA A 574 4.60 -12.33 33.97
N ASP A 575 5.63 -12.70 33.19
CA ASP A 575 6.41 -11.81 32.36
C ASP A 575 6.40 -12.25 30.89
N SER A 576 5.32 -12.90 30.46
CA SER A 576 5.23 -13.51 29.12
C SER A 576 3.87 -13.26 28.50
N TYR A 577 3.88 -12.75 27.28
CA TYR A 577 2.70 -12.34 26.51
C TYR A 577 2.81 -12.78 25.08
N ARG A 578 1.65 -13.06 24.45
CA ARG A 578 1.54 -13.29 23.00
C ARG A 578 0.75 -12.18 22.38
N VAL A 579 1.31 -11.56 21.35
CA VAL A 579 0.64 -10.57 20.50
C VAL A 579 0.34 -11.22 19.16
N VAL A 580 -0.92 -11.09 18.70
CA VAL A 580 -1.36 -11.52 17.36
C VAL A 580 -2.00 -10.34 16.67
N THR A 581 -1.57 -10.04 15.45
CA THR A 581 -1.99 -8.89 14.65
C THR A 581 -2.40 -9.28 13.24
N GLY A 582 -2.85 -8.31 12.43
CA GLY A 582 -3.28 -8.53 11.04
C GLY A 582 -2.15 -9.04 10.12
N GLY A 583 -2.50 -9.88 9.16
CA GLY A 583 -1.50 -10.55 8.30
C GLY A 583 -0.57 -9.61 7.55
N ALA A 584 -1.06 -8.44 7.13
CA ALA A 584 -0.25 -7.42 6.45
C ALA A 584 0.54 -6.51 7.40
N ASP A 585 0.13 -6.42 8.68
CA ASP A 585 0.58 -5.38 9.61
C ASP A 585 1.77 -5.80 10.50
N GLY A 586 2.08 -7.09 10.53
CA GLY A 586 3.00 -7.66 11.53
C GLY A 586 4.39 -7.05 11.59
N ASN A 587 4.99 -6.70 10.44
CA ASN A 587 6.31 -6.09 10.45
C ASN A 587 6.26 -4.64 10.98
N ARG A 588 5.25 -3.87 10.62
CA ARG A 588 5.01 -2.51 11.14
C ARG A 588 4.78 -2.54 12.65
N ASP A 589 3.94 -3.45 13.13
CA ASP A 589 3.64 -3.56 14.55
C ASP A 589 4.87 -4.04 15.35
N TRP A 590 5.67 -4.95 14.77
CA TRP A 590 6.95 -5.34 15.34
C TRP A 590 7.92 -4.15 15.46
N VAL A 591 8.00 -3.32 14.42
CA VAL A 591 8.82 -2.09 14.43
C VAL A 591 8.37 -1.16 15.55
N THR A 592 7.06 -0.96 15.71
CA THR A 592 6.48 -0.13 16.76
C THR A 592 6.86 -0.65 18.16
N LEU A 593 6.69 -1.94 18.42
CA LEU A 593 7.05 -2.58 19.68
C LEU A 593 8.55 -2.48 19.97
N ARG A 594 9.38 -2.79 18.98
CA ARG A 594 10.84 -2.75 19.09
C ARG A 594 11.33 -1.33 19.35
N ASN A 595 10.85 -0.36 18.58
CA ASN A 595 11.28 1.03 18.71
C ASN A 595 10.92 1.58 20.10
N TYR A 596 9.70 1.32 20.56
CA TYR A 596 9.31 1.75 21.90
C TYR A 596 10.17 1.09 23.00
N ARG A 597 10.45 -0.21 22.90
CA ARG A 597 11.37 -0.93 23.80
C ARG A 597 12.74 -0.26 23.85
N ASP A 598 13.34 -0.05 22.67
CA ASP A 598 14.73 0.43 22.55
C ASP A 598 14.87 1.89 23.01
N ASP A 599 13.90 2.74 22.68
CA ASP A 599 13.90 4.15 23.06
C ASP A 599 13.71 4.36 24.57
N ASN A 600 13.07 3.40 25.24
CA ASN A 600 12.85 3.43 26.69
C ASN A 600 13.80 2.51 27.46
N GLY A 601 14.75 1.85 26.80
CA GLY A 601 15.73 0.94 27.43
C GLY A 601 15.08 -0.21 28.20
N LEU A 602 13.96 -0.77 27.67
CA LEU A 602 13.19 -1.81 28.33
C LEU A 602 13.82 -3.20 28.11
N ASN A 603 13.84 -4.01 29.15
CA ASN A 603 14.30 -5.38 29.11
C ASN A 603 13.12 -6.33 28.78
N ALA A 604 12.83 -6.46 27.49
CA ALA A 604 11.79 -7.33 26.95
C ALA A 604 12.23 -7.91 25.60
N ASP A 605 12.30 -9.23 25.50
CA ASP A 605 12.57 -9.92 24.25
C ASP A 605 11.29 -10.02 23.41
N ILE A 606 11.39 -9.67 22.13
CA ILE A 606 10.30 -9.78 21.17
C ILE A 606 10.66 -10.86 20.14
N ASN A 607 10.01 -12.01 20.24
CA ASN A 607 10.29 -13.17 19.42
C ASN A 607 9.17 -13.36 18.38
N ILE A 608 9.49 -13.24 17.10
CA ILE A 608 8.55 -13.51 15.99
C ILE A 608 8.38 -15.03 15.91
N ARG A 609 7.14 -15.49 16.00
CA ARG A 609 6.78 -16.92 16.03
C ARG A 609 5.91 -17.33 14.83
N THR A 610 5.67 -16.44 13.90
CA THR A 610 4.76 -16.64 12.74
C THR A 610 5.09 -17.89 11.93
N HIS A 611 6.39 -18.23 11.80
CA HIS A 611 6.81 -19.42 11.06
C HIS A 611 6.92 -20.68 11.93
N ASP A 612 6.88 -20.54 13.25
CA ASP A 612 6.99 -21.66 14.20
C ASP A 612 5.63 -22.20 14.61
N ILE A 613 4.58 -21.39 14.49
CA ILE A 613 3.23 -21.68 14.97
C ILE A 613 2.25 -21.59 13.80
N ALA A 614 1.49 -22.67 13.58
CA ALA A 614 0.36 -22.65 12.68
C ALA A 614 -0.93 -22.39 13.46
N THR A 615 -1.91 -21.77 12.81
CA THR A 615 -3.19 -21.41 13.42
C THR A 615 -4.35 -21.89 12.59
N LEU A 616 -5.28 -22.58 13.23
CA LEU A 616 -6.54 -23.04 12.64
C LEU A 616 -7.72 -22.46 13.44
N GLY A 617 -8.56 -21.67 12.79
CA GLY A 617 -9.82 -21.22 13.37
C GLY A 617 -10.91 -22.29 13.28
N LEU A 618 -11.67 -22.49 14.33
CA LEU A 618 -12.79 -23.46 14.41
C LEU A 618 -13.99 -22.75 15.02
N TRP A 619 -15.02 -22.46 14.22
CA TRP A 619 -16.19 -21.71 14.68
C TRP A 619 -17.50 -22.27 14.15
N GLY A 620 -18.56 -22.04 14.90
CA GLY A 620 -19.92 -22.38 14.58
C GLY A 620 -20.69 -22.92 15.79
N PRO A 621 -22.02 -23.01 15.74
CA PRO A 621 -22.85 -23.52 16.85
C PRO A 621 -22.51 -24.96 17.27
N LYS A 622 -21.90 -25.75 16.36
CA LYS A 622 -21.48 -27.14 16.66
C LYS A 622 -19.96 -27.29 16.93
N ALA A 623 -19.24 -26.19 17.09
CA ALA A 623 -17.77 -26.22 17.29
C ALA A 623 -17.38 -27.01 18.55
N VAL A 624 -18.14 -26.86 19.65
CA VAL A 624 -17.94 -27.65 20.88
C VAL A 624 -18.14 -29.16 20.62
N ASN A 625 -19.15 -29.52 19.84
CA ASN A 625 -19.40 -30.93 19.51
C ASN A 625 -18.29 -31.51 18.64
N ALA A 626 -17.82 -30.73 17.67
CA ALA A 626 -16.75 -31.16 16.78
C ALA A 626 -15.44 -31.40 17.56
N LEU A 627 -14.98 -30.40 18.35
CA LEU A 627 -13.76 -30.52 19.14
C LEU A 627 -13.88 -31.57 20.24
N GLY A 628 -15.07 -31.75 20.81
CA GLY A 628 -15.38 -32.76 21.84
C GLY A 628 -15.19 -34.21 21.41
N ASN A 629 -14.99 -34.51 20.12
CA ASN A 629 -14.54 -35.81 19.65
C ASN A 629 -13.09 -36.14 20.05
N PHE A 630 -12.27 -35.11 20.34
CA PHE A 630 -10.84 -35.23 20.54
C PHE A 630 -10.39 -34.86 21.95
N ILE A 631 -11.31 -34.38 22.80
CA ILE A 631 -11.04 -33.95 24.18
C ILE A 631 -12.35 -34.09 25.00
N ASP A 632 -12.22 -34.20 26.33
CA ASP A 632 -13.39 -34.20 27.19
C ASP A 632 -14.22 -32.90 26.99
N PRO A 633 -15.49 -33.00 26.55
CA PRO A 633 -16.35 -31.81 26.37
C PRO A 633 -16.44 -30.91 27.61
N GLY A 634 -16.28 -31.45 28.81
CA GLY A 634 -16.22 -30.69 30.05
C GLY A 634 -15.04 -29.73 30.13
N GLU A 635 -13.91 -30.04 29.49
CA GLU A 635 -12.75 -29.18 29.48
C GLU A 635 -12.94 -27.94 28.57
N ILE A 636 -13.80 -28.03 27.55
CA ILE A 636 -14.07 -26.99 26.55
C ILE A 636 -15.43 -26.34 26.69
N ASP A 637 -16.21 -26.73 27.72
CA ASP A 637 -17.45 -26.05 28.05
C ASP A 637 -17.22 -24.59 28.45
N ILE A 638 -18.22 -23.73 28.24
CA ILE A 638 -18.12 -22.27 28.49
C ILE A 638 -17.84 -21.94 29.95
N SER A 639 -18.24 -22.81 30.90
CA SER A 639 -17.96 -22.62 32.33
C SER A 639 -16.48 -22.85 32.68
N ASN A 640 -15.83 -23.76 31.97
CA ASN A 640 -14.43 -24.15 32.20
C ASN A 640 -13.45 -23.48 31.20
N PHE A 641 -13.99 -22.99 30.09
CA PHE A 641 -13.24 -22.26 29.07
C PHE A 641 -14.05 -21.03 28.60
N PRO A 642 -14.10 -19.97 29.42
CA PRO A 642 -14.86 -18.76 29.09
C PRO A 642 -14.37 -18.04 27.86
N PHE A 643 -15.25 -17.23 27.26
CA PHE A 643 -14.89 -16.34 26.15
C PHE A 643 -13.76 -15.35 26.55
N VAL A 644 -12.89 -14.99 25.64
CA VAL A 644 -11.66 -14.17 25.81
C VAL A 644 -10.68 -14.76 26.81
N THR A 645 -10.56 -16.09 26.82
CA THR A 645 -9.51 -16.82 27.55
C THR A 645 -8.80 -17.79 26.61
N ALA A 646 -7.63 -18.23 27.02
CA ALA A 646 -6.82 -19.21 26.31
C ALA A 646 -6.17 -20.20 27.30
N LYS A 647 -5.93 -21.40 26.84
CA LYS A 647 -5.22 -22.43 27.63
C LYS A 647 -4.60 -23.52 26.74
N ASN A 648 -3.66 -24.24 27.31
CA ASN A 648 -3.09 -25.44 26.68
C ASN A 648 -4.09 -26.60 26.77
N LEU A 649 -4.22 -27.34 25.67
CA LEU A 649 -5.02 -28.54 25.55
C LEU A 649 -4.20 -29.63 24.85
N THR A 650 -4.50 -30.91 25.13
CA THR A 650 -3.99 -32.04 24.39
C THR A 650 -5.15 -32.73 23.67
N LEU A 651 -5.14 -32.70 22.34
CA LEU A 651 -6.15 -33.31 21.50
C LEU A 651 -5.75 -34.74 21.16
N ASN A 652 -6.68 -35.70 21.42
CA ASN A 652 -6.52 -37.11 21.05
C ASN A 652 -7.19 -37.35 19.70
N LEU A 653 -6.42 -37.20 18.61
CA LEU A 653 -6.92 -37.22 17.25
C LEU A 653 -7.19 -38.61 16.72
N SER A 654 -7.86 -38.69 15.58
CA SER A 654 -8.06 -39.91 14.82
C SER A 654 -6.74 -40.68 14.62
N GLY A 655 -6.81 -42.02 14.69
CA GLY A 655 -5.61 -42.86 14.64
C GLY A 655 -4.74 -42.88 15.90
N GLY A 656 -5.19 -42.25 17.01
CA GLY A 656 -4.55 -42.29 18.31
C GLY A 656 -3.37 -41.31 18.45
N LYS A 657 -3.19 -40.37 17.52
CA LYS A 657 -2.20 -39.31 17.61
C LYS A 657 -2.63 -38.25 18.64
N LYS A 658 -1.66 -37.75 19.38
CA LYS A 658 -1.87 -36.65 20.34
C LYS A 658 -1.18 -35.40 19.81
N VAL A 659 -1.89 -34.28 19.85
CA VAL A 659 -1.35 -32.96 19.45
C VAL A 659 -1.61 -31.98 20.59
N ASP A 660 -0.54 -31.35 21.05
CA ASP A 660 -0.62 -30.28 22.03
C ASP A 660 -0.89 -28.97 21.33
N VAL A 661 -1.91 -28.25 21.79
CA VAL A 661 -2.35 -26.99 21.23
C VAL A 661 -2.51 -25.93 22.32
N TRP A 662 -2.31 -24.68 21.95
CA TRP A 662 -2.76 -23.54 22.74
C TRP A 662 -4.01 -22.99 22.07
N ALA A 663 -5.15 -23.04 22.72
CA ALA A 663 -6.42 -22.62 22.15
C ALA A 663 -6.87 -21.30 22.80
N ALA A 664 -7.31 -20.35 21.98
CA ALA A 664 -7.87 -19.07 22.42
C ALA A 664 -9.37 -19.01 22.04
N ARG A 665 -10.24 -18.84 23.03
CA ARG A 665 -11.69 -18.75 22.78
C ARG A 665 -12.09 -17.33 22.41
N ILE A 666 -11.86 -16.97 21.16
CA ILE A 666 -12.17 -15.68 20.55
C ILE A 666 -12.81 -15.90 19.18
N SER A 667 -13.37 -14.85 18.60
CA SER A 667 -14.04 -14.96 17.30
C SER A 667 -13.99 -13.63 16.54
N TYR A 668 -13.66 -13.71 15.26
CA TYR A 668 -13.79 -12.60 14.28
C TYR A 668 -14.95 -12.87 13.29
N VAL A 669 -15.63 -14.00 13.42
CA VAL A 669 -16.79 -14.39 12.60
C VAL A 669 -18.11 -14.33 13.34
N GLY A 670 -18.08 -14.00 14.63
CA GLY A 670 -19.27 -13.87 15.48
C GLY A 670 -19.90 -15.16 15.94
N GLU A 671 -19.28 -16.31 15.64
CA GLU A 671 -19.70 -17.63 16.11
C GLU A 671 -18.83 -18.10 17.28
N SER A 672 -19.36 -19.01 18.09
CA SER A 672 -18.61 -19.65 19.19
C SER A 672 -17.52 -20.57 18.64
N GLY A 673 -16.36 -20.58 19.26
CA GLY A 673 -15.26 -21.45 18.86
C GLY A 673 -13.90 -20.95 19.32
N TRP A 674 -12.86 -21.33 18.62
CA TRP A 674 -11.47 -21.09 19.03
C TRP A 674 -10.58 -20.81 17.85
N GLU A 675 -9.52 -20.04 18.11
CA GLU A 675 -8.27 -20.10 17.37
C GLU A 675 -7.37 -21.14 18.03
N ILE A 676 -6.94 -22.13 17.27
CA ILE A 676 -6.14 -23.27 17.72
C ILE A 676 -4.73 -23.11 17.17
N TYR A 677 -3.79 -22.89 18.05
CA TYR A 677 -2.38 -22.66 17.75
C TYR A 677 -1.57 -23.93 18.10
N PHE A 678 -0.72 -24.36 17.20
CA PHE A 678 0.10 -25.56 17.36
C PHE A 678 1.42 -25.43 16.62
N ASN A 679 2.39 -26.30 16.88
CA ASN A 679 3.67 -26.25 16.19
C ASN A 679 3.50 -26.41 14.70
N ASN A 680 4.13 -25.53 13.92
CA ASN A 680 4.04 -25.52 12.45
C ASN A 680 4.85 -26.71 11.87
N ASN A 681 4.29 -27.92 11.97
CA ASN A 681 4.82 -29.09 11.32
C ASN A 681 3.74 -29.85 10.57
N LYS A 682 4.10 -30.44 9.44
CA LYS A 682 3.17 -31.09 8.52
C LYS A 682 2.41 -32.26 9.14
N GLU A 683 3.06 -33.02 10.01
CA GLU A 683 2.47 -34.24 10.61
C GLU A 683 1.33 -33.90 11.57
N ASP A 684 1.55 -32.93 12.48
CA ASP A 684 0.52 -32.52 13.43
C ASP A 684 -0.59 -31.74 12.74
N GLY A 685 -0.22 -30.87 11.78
CA GLY A 685 -1.18 -30.06 11.02
C GLY A 685 -2.13 -30.91 10.21
N LEU A 686 -1.62 -31.87 9.43
CA LEU A 686 -2.48 -32.77 8.64
C LEU A 686 -3.35 -33.66 9.54
N ALA A 687 -2.79 -34.20 10.64
CA ALA A 687 -3.54 -35.03 11.56
C ALA A 687 -4.72 -34.26 12.19
N LEU A 688 -4.50 -33.01 12.59
CA LEU A 688 -5.56 -32.14 13.14
C LEU A 688 -6.61 -31.80 12.07
N TYR A 689 -6.16 -31.38 10.89
CA TYR A 689 -7.02 -30.94 9.79
C TYR A 689 -7.92 -32.11 9.31
N ASP A 690 -7.31 -33.28 9.05
CA ASP A 690 -8.03 -34.46 8.59
C ASP A 690 -9.00 -35.01 9.65
N SER A 691 -8.60 -35.02 10.92
CA SER A 691 -9.49 -35.43 12.00
C SER A 691 -10.73 -34.52 12.10
N LEU A 692 -10.59 -33.23 11.90
CA LEU A 692 -11.73 -32.30 11.86
C LEU A 692 -12.61 -32.55 10.63
N LEU A 693 -12.03 -32.82 9.46
CA LEU A 693 -12.81 -33.21 8.27
C LEU A 693 -13.63 -34.50 8.49
N GLU A 694 -13.04 -35.50 9.14
CA GLU A 694 -13.70 -36.79 9.45
C GLU A 694 -14.94 -36.62 10.33
N VAL A 695 -14.96 -35.66 11.24
CA VAL A 695 -16.14 -35.36 12.09
C VAL A 695 -17.10 -34.35 11.45
N GLY A 696 -16.89 -34.02 10.17
CA GLY A 696 -17.83 -33.21 9.37
C GLY A 696 -17.64 -31.70 9.49
N VAL A 697 -16.47 -31.22 9.95
CA VAL A 697 -16.15 -29.79 9.90
C VAL A 697 -15.94 -29.37 8.44
N VAL A 698 -16.51 -28.24 8.05
CA VAL A 698 -16.42 -27.69 6.69
C VAL A 698 -15.17 -26.83 6.57
N PRO A 699 -14.29 -27.08 5.57
CA PRO A 699 -13.24 -26.13 5.26
C PRO A 699 -13.86 -24.87 4.68
N VAL A 700 -13.46 -23.72 5.20
CA VAL A 700 -14.02 -22.39 4.88
C VAL A 700 -12.88 -21.46 4.47
N GLY A 701 -13.09 -20.74 3.37
CA GLY A 701 -12.10 -19.84 2.83
C GLY A 701 -12.04 -18.49 3.57
N ILE A 702 -10.93 -17.78 3.33
CA ILE A 702 -10.67 -16.46 3.93
C ILE A 702 -11.67 -15.40 3.45
N GLU A 703 -12.32 -15.58 2.28
CA GLU A 703 -13.37 -14.68 1.80
C GLU A 703 -14.56 -14.63 2.78
N THR A 704 -14.93 -15.77 3.34
CA THR A 704 -15.94 -15.83 4.39
C THR A 704 -15.48 -15.15 5.68
N TYR A 705 -14.25 -15.38 6.10
CA TYR A 705 -13.69 -14.82 7.35
C TYR A 705 -13.53 -13.30 7.29
N ALA A 706 -12.74 -12.84 6.31
CA ALA A 706 -12.31 -11.46 6.21
C ALA A 706 -13.35 -10.50 5.61
N ASN A 707 -14.34 -11.03 4.88
CA ASN A 707 -15.35 -10.23 4.22
C ASN A 707 -16.76 -10.50 4.75
N SER A 708 -17.42 -11.56 4.33
CA SER A 708 -18.86 -11.70 4.57
C SER A 708 -19.23 -11.84 6.06
N ARG A 709 -18.49 -12.63 6.84
CA ARG A 709 -18.79 -12.84 8.27
C ARG A 709 -18.40 -11.64 9.13
N ARG A 710 -17.17 -11.08 8.92
CA ARG A 710 -16.75 -9.92 9.73
C ARG A 710 -17.66 -8.72 9.50
N LEU A 711 -18.05 -8.45 8.24
CA LEU A 711 -18.94 -7.34 7.88
C LEU A 711 -20.34 -7.52 8.47
N GLU A 712 -20.90 -8.73 8.42
CA GLU A 712 -22.19 -9.02 9.04
C GLU A 712 -22.19 -8.70 10.55
N LYS A 713 -21.07 -8.91 11.22
CA LYS A 713 -20.90 -8.65 12.66
C LYS A 713 -20.35 -7.25 12.96
N SER A 714 -20.13 -6.43 11.95
CA SER A 714 -19.56 -5.10 12.09
C SER A 714 -18.15 -5.09 12.71
N PHE A 715 -17.35 -6.12 12.48
CA PHE A 715 -15.96 -6.14 12.92
C PHE A 715 -15.07 -5.38 11.94
N ARG A 716 -14.14 -4.60 12.49
CA ARG A 716 -13.26 -3.70 11.73
C ARG A 716 -12.05 -4.44 11.22
N LEU A 717 -11.50 -3.93 10.13
CA LEU A 717 -10.26 -4.40 9.52
C LEU A 717 -9.25 -3.26 9.50
N GLN A 718 -8.05 -3.50 10.06
CA GLN A 718 -6.93 -2.55 10.00
C GLN A 718 -6.51 -2.32 8.55
N GLY A 719 -6.18 -1.06 8.22
CA GLY A 719 -5.80 -0.66 6.87
C GLY A 719 -6.98 -0.48 5.89
N ALA A 720 -8.21 -0.79 6.31
CA ALA A 720 -9.42 -0.53 5.54
C ALA A 720 -10.43 0.32 6.31
N ASP A 721 -10.90 -0.20 7.47
CA ASP A 721 -11.85 0.49 8.34
C ASP A 721 -11.13 1.30 9.44
N LEU A 722 -9.90 0.94 9.78
CA LEU A 722 -9.07 1.55 10.81
C LEU A 722 -7.78 2.08 10.20
N GLU A 723 -7.54 3.35 10.38
CA GLU A 723 -6.37 4.10 9.94
C GLU A 723 -6.07 5.19 10.98
N THR A 724 -4.87 5.77 10.94
CA THR A 724 -4.47 6.84 11.88
C THR A 724 -5.26 8.15 11.69
N GLU A 725 -5.92 8.35 10.55
CA GLU A 725 -6.79 9.50 10.30
C GLU A 725 -8.13 9.43 11.06
N TYR A 726 -8.51 8.26 11.54
CA TYR A 726 -9.74 8.04 12.30
C TYR A 726 -9.43 7.59 13.72
N THR A 727 -10.11 8.22 14.66
CA THR A 727 -9.97 7.89 16.08
C THR A 727 -10.74 6.60 16.41
N ALA A 728 -10.40 5.97 17.52
CA ALA A 728 -11.17 4.83 18.01
C ALA A 728 -12.66 5.17 18.25
N ILE A 729 -12.98 6.43 18.58
CA ILE A 729 -14.36 6.90 18.75
C ILE A 729 -15.08 7.01 17.41
N GLU A 730 -14.42 7.62 16.41
CA GLU A 730 -14.95 7.71 15.03
C GLU A 730 -15.14 6.31 14.41
N ALA A 731 -14.23 5.36 14.69
CA ALA A 731 -14.35 3.97 14.29
C ALA A 731 -15.42 3.18 15.07
N ALA A 732 -16.17 3.84 15.97
CA ALA A 732 -17.17 3.26 16.84
C ALA A 732 -16.65 2.08 17.69
N ILE A 733 -15.37 2.13 18.11
CA ILE A 733 -14.76 1.18 19.03
C ILE A 733 -15.01 1.67 20.46
N GLN A 734 -16.03 1.12 21.11
CA GLN A 734 -16.35 1.45 22.49
C GLN A 734 -15.59 0.58 23.52
N ARG A 735 -15.02 -0.50 23.07
CA ARG A 735 -14.19 -1.42 23.86
C ARG A 735 -12.83 -1.56 23.16
N PRO A 736 -11.77 -1.74 23.92
CA PRO A 736 -11.70 -1.96 25.37
C PRO A 736 -12.08 -0.71 26.17
N LEU A 737 -12.53 -0.95 27.43
CA LEU A 737 -12.74 0.13 28.39
C LEU A 737 -11.40 0.81 28.67
N VAL A 738 -11.42 2.15 28.74
CA VAL A 738 -10.22 2.93 29.03
C VAL A 738 -9.75 2.63 30.45
N LYS A 739 -8.50 2.26 30.59
CA LYS A 739 -7.86 1.98 31.88
C LYS A 739 -7.44 3.26 32.61
N GLU A 740 -7.26 3.17 33.92
CA GLU A 740 -6.76 4.27 34.74
C GLU A 740 -5.26 4.59 34.48
N ALA A 741 -4.46 3.53 34.26
CA ALA A 741 -3.05 3.67 33.94
C ALA A 741 -2.84 4.50 32.65
N ASP A 742 -1.67 5.13 32.56
CA ASP A 742 -1.29 5.91 31.38
C ASP A 742 -1.02 5.01 30.17
N PHE A 743 -1.28 5.54 28.96
CA PHE A 743 -0.98 4.88 27.69
C PHE A 743 -0.78 5.91 26.58
N HIS A 744 -0.12 5.48 25.52
CA HIS A 744 0.15 6.33 24.34
C HIS A 744 -1.16 6.82 23.70
N GLY A 745 -1.27 8.13 23.45
CA GLY A 745 -2.49 8.76 22.90
C GLY A 745 -3.63 8.98 23.91
N LYS A 746 -3.45 8.67 25.22
CA LYS A 746 -4.52 8.74 26.21
C LYS A 746 -5.18 10.11 26.32
N ALA A 747 -4.41 11.18 26.34
CA ALA A 747 -4.96 12.54 26.49
C ALA A 747 -5.92 12.90 25.34
N ALA A 748 -5.51 12.65 24.11
CA ALA A 748 -6.34 12.84 22.92
C ALA A 748 -7.57 11.93 22.93
N HIS A 749 -7.39 10.66 23.24
CA HIS A 749 -8.49 9.69 23.30
C HIS A 749 -9.55 10.06 24.33
N LEU A 750 -9.17 10.58 25.51
CA LEU A 750 -10.12 11.02 26.53
C LEU A 750 -10.87 12.29 26.13
N SER A 751 -10.18 13.27 25.51
CA SER A 751 -10.82 14.48 24.97
C SER A 751 -11.87 14.10 23.92
N GLN A 752 -11.53 13.23 22.97
CA GLN A 752 -12.42 12.78 21.91
C GLN A 752 -13.67 12.03 22.40
N ARG A 753 -13.62 11.43 23.58
CA ARG A 753 -14.80 10.78 24.20
C ARG A 753 -15.82 11.78 24.74
N GLU A 754 -15.43 13.01 24.99
CA GLU A 754 -16.30 14.10 25.49
C GLU A 754 -16.83 14.98 24.36
N GLU A 755 -16.33 14.81 23.14
CA GLU A 755 -16.67 15.59 21.94
C GLU A 755 -17.57 14.78 21.00
N ASP A 756 -18.38 15.47 20.19
CA ASP A 756 -19.09 14.83 19.09
C ASP A 756 -18.06 14.43 17.99
N PRO A 757 -18.03 13.18 17.54
CA PRO A 757 -17.09 12.75 16.53
C PRO A 757 -17.37 13.45 15.18
N CYS A 758 -16.29 13.78 14.44
CA CYS A 758 -16.41 14.41 13.13
C CYS A 758 -16.99 13.46 12.08
N ALA A 759 -16.76 12.16 12.23
CA ALA A 759 -17.30 11.10 11.40
C ALA A 759 -17.61 9.87 12.28
N ILE A 760 -18.43 8.96 11.81
CA ILE A 760 -18.71 7.68 12.48
C ILE A 760 -18.72 6.56 11.45
N LEU A 761 -17.94 5.52 11.73
CA LEU A 761 -17.99 4.28 10.93
C LEU A 761 -19.33 3.59 11.11
N CYS A 762 -20.07 3.48 10.03
CA CYS A 762 -21.39 2.85 9.98
C CYS A 762 -21.35 1.53 9.24
N THR A 763 -22.16 0.57 9.70
CA THR A 763 -22.48 -0.64 8.95
C THR A 763 -23.86 -0.47 8.33
N MET A 764 -23.95 -0.60 7.03
CA MET A 764 -25.15 -0.33 6.23
C MET A 764 -25.52 -1.56 5.40
N THR A 765 -26.78 -1.70 5.02
CA THR A 765 -27.24 -2.70 4.05
C THR A 765 -27.76 -2.01 2.80
N LEU A 766 -27.51 -2.60 1.62
CA LEU A 766 -28.12 -2.14 0.38
C LEU A 766 -29.50 -2.79 0.21
N ASP A 767 -30.53 -1.97 0.00
CA ASP A 767 -31.91 -2.44 -0.14
C ASP A 767 -32.25 -2.91 -1.55
N ASP A 768 -31.62 -2.30 -2.58
CA ASP A 768 -31.85 -2.66 -3.97
C ASP A 768 -30.74 -3.55 -4.50
N LEU A 769 -31.11 -4.79 -4.79
CA LEU A 769 -30.24 -5.79 -5.43
C LEU A 769 -30.56 -5.96 -6.93
N ASN A 770 -31.49 -5.19 -7.51
CA ASN A 770 -31.83 -5.21 -8.93
C ASN A 770 -30.71 -4.54 -9.75
N VAL A 771 -29.51 -5.03 -9.61
CA VAL A 771 -28.40 -4.65 -10.47
C VAL A 771 -28.68 -5.26 -11.82
N SER A 772 -28.91 -4.42 -12.84
CA SER A 772 -29.05 -4.92 -14.20
C SER A 772 -27.79 -5.68 -14.60
N GLY A 773 -27.88 -6.64 -15.51
CA GLY A 773 -26.70 -7.38 -16.02
C GLY A 773 -25.58 -6.51 -16.59
N LYS A 774 -25.73 -5.20 -16.59
CA LYS A 774 -24.72 -4.21 -17.02
C LYS A 774 -24.16 -3.37 -15.89
N THR A 775 -24.66 -3.53 -14.67
CA THR A 775 -24.23 -2.75 -13.50
C THR A 775 -23.35 -3.60 -12.61
N ARG A 776 -22.12 -3.13 -12.36
CA ARG A 776 -21.20 -3.79 -11.42
C ARG A 776 -21.67 -3.60 -9.97
N TYR A 777 -21.45 -4.61 -9.14
CA TYR A 777 -21.70 -4.50 -7.71
C TYR A 777 -20.73 -3.45 -7.10
N PRO A 778 -21.17 -2.69 -6.06
CA PRO A 778 -20.28 -1.78 -5.37
C PRO A 778 -19.10 -2.53 -4.73
N VAL A 779 -17.99 -1.83 -4.56
CA VAL A 779 -16.78 -2.32 -3.89
C VAL A 779 -16.40 -1.34 -2.76
N GLY A 780 -15.41 -1.65 -1.97
CA GLY A 780 -14.77 -0.67 -1.09
C GLY A 780 -14.32 0.57 -1.90
N ILE A 781 -14.06 1.69 -1.23
CA ILE A 781 -13.69 2.98 -1.87
C ILE A 781 -14.73 3.58 -2.83
N SER A 782 -16.00 3.23 -2.66
CA SER A 782 -17.09 3.87 -3.38
C SER A 782 -17.58 5.11 -2.61
N PRO A 783 -17.97 6.21 -3.28
CA PRO A 783 -18.46 7.39 -2.58
C PRO A 783 -19.81 7.12 -1.91
N ILE A 784 -19.99 7.65 -0.71
CA ILE A 784 -21.31 7.76 -0.07
C ILE A 784 -21.85 9.12 -0.44
N ILE A 785 -23.03 9.18 -1.06
CA ILE A 785 -23.62 10.39 -1.60
C ILE A 785 -24.87 10.76 -0.81
N ASP A 786 -24.98 12.02 -0.36
CA ASP A 786 -26.19 12.56 0.23
C ASP A 786 -27.26 12.70 -0.87
N PRO A 787 -28.40 11.98 -0.76
CA PRO A 787 -29.45 12.03 -1.77
C PRO A 787 -30.13 13.41 -1.89
N ALA A 788 -30.04 14.26 -0.88
CA ALA A 788 -30.63 15.60 -0.91
C ALA A 788 -29.80 16.59 -1.74
N THR A 789 -28.47 16.44 -1.74
CA THR A 789 -27.56 17.35 -2.43
C THR A 789 -26.95 16.76 -3.69
N GLY A 790 -26.88 15.42 -3.78
CA GLY A 790 -26.16 14.70 -4.83
C GLY A 790 -24.64 14.72 -4.66
N GLU A 791 -24.14 15.23 -3.54
CA GLU A 791 -22.72 15.42 -3.26
C GLU A 791 -22.23 14.43 -2.19
N VAL A 792 -20.92 14.21 -2.17
CA VAL A 792 -20.26 13.42 -1.11
C VAL A 792 -20.09 14.31 0.13
N PRO A 793 -20.64 13.92 1.29
CA PRO A 793 -20.46 14.66 2.53
C PRO A 793 -18.98 14.79 2.89
N ILE A 794 -18.62 15.95 3.46
CA ILE A 794 -17.28 16.26 3.93
C ILE A 794 -17.39 16.63 5.40
N ASP A 795 -16.57 16.01 6.24
CA ASP A 795 -16.54 16.30 7.67
C ASP A 795 -15.77 17.60 8.00
N SER A 796 -15.77 17.99 9.27
CA SER A 796 -15.09 19.21 9.73
C SER A 796 -13.55 19.17 9.62
N LYS A 797 -12.97 17.98 9.40
CA LYS A 797 -11.53 17.78 9.13
C LYS A 797 -11.22 17.75 7.62
N GLY A 798 -12.24 17.90 6.76
CA GLY A 798 -12.10 17.87 5.30
C GLY A 798 -12.09 16.47 4.70
N ARG A 799 -12.38 15.39 5.47
CA ARG A 799 -12.41 14.02 4.98
C ARG A 799 -13.77 13.74 4.32
N ARG A 800 -13.76 13.03 3.22
CA ARG A 800 -14.95 12.67 2.44
C ARG A 800 -15.54 11.35 2.88
N SER A 801 -16.85 11.20 2.75
CA SER A 801 -17.57 9.95 3.04
C SER A 801 -17.34 8.93 1.91
N TYR A 802 -16.87 7.73 2.28
CA TYR A 802 -16.68 6.61 1.35
C TYR A 802 -16.83 5.26 2.05
N THR A 803 -17.01 4.21 1.26
CA THR A 803 -17.11 2.84 1.76
C THR A 803 -15.71 2.25 1.97
N THR A 804 -15.49 1.63 3.12
CA THR A 804 -14.22 0.98 3.49
C THR A 804 -14.20 -0.51 3.16
N GLY A 805 -15.35 -1.15 3.14
CA GLY A 805 -15.50 -2.55 2.79
C GLY A 805 -16.92 -2.92 2.40
N MET A 806 -17.05 -3.98 1.61
CA MET A 806 -18.36 -4.51 1.21
C MET A 806 -18.28 -6.00 0.91
N SER A 807 -19.34 -6.73 1.26
CA SER A 807 -19.56 -8.10 0.80
C SER A 807 -21.06 -8.44 0.80
N TYR A 808 -21.44 -9.43 -0.01
CA TYR A 808 -22.75 -10.05 0.14
C TYR A 808 -22.76 -10.95 1.39
N CYS A 809 -23.75 -10.75 2.26
CA CYS A 809 -23.93 -11.52 3.47
C CYS A 809 -25.16 -12.44 3.32
N PRO A 810 -24.97 -13.72 3.01
CA PRO A 810 -26.07 -14.62 2.67
C PRO A 810 -27.05 -14.85 3.80
N SER A 811 -26.63 -14.80 5.06
CA SER A 811 -27.55 -14.88 6.23
C SER A 811 -28.59 -13.75 6.25
N LEU A 812 -28.18 -12.55 5.80
CA LEU A 812 -29.04 -11.37 5.72
C LEU A 812 -29.73 -11.25 4.35
N LYS A 813 -29.25 -11.98 3.35
CA LYS A 813 -29.64 -11.87 1.93
C LYS A 813 -29.49 -10.46 1.39
N LYS A 814 -28.43 -9.76 1.82
CA LYS A 814 -28.12 -8.37 1.47
C LYS A 814 -26.64 -8.15 1.30
N PHE A 815 -26.28 -7.15 0.52
CA PHE A 815 -24.95 -6.58 0.60
C PHE A 815 -24.82 -5.76 1.88
N VAL A 816 -23.74 -5.99 2.61
CA VAL A 816 -23.35 -5.22 3.79
C VAL A 816 -22.15 -4.38 3.43
N VAL A 817 -22.20 -3.12 3.81
CA VAL A 817 -21.20 -2.09 3.49
C VAL A 817 -20.79 -1.43 4.79
N MET A 818 -19.49 -1.19 4.96
CA MET A 818 -18.97 -0.31 6.00
C MET A 818 -18.43 0.96 5.37
N GLY A 819 -18.50 2.09 6.10
CA GLY A 819 -17.98 3.38 5.61
C GLY A 819 -18.21 4.51 6.61
N TYR A 820 -17.44 5.58 6.43
CA TYR A 820 -17.51 6.80 7.24
C TYR A 820 -18.42 7.84 6.63
#